data_01226b12cdc9d1e2e055334b0dec7f18
#
_entry.id   01226b12cdc9d1e2e055334b0dec7f18
#
_cell.length_a   1.000
_cell.length_b   1.000
_cell.length_c   1.000
_cell.angle_alpha   90.00
_cell.angle_beta   90.00
_cell.angle_gamma   90.00
#
_symmetry.space_group_name_H-M   'P 1'
#
loop_
_entity.id
_entity.type
_entity.pdbx_description
1 polymer ?
#
loop_
_entity_poly.entity_id
_entity_poly.type
_entity_poly.pdbx_seq_one_letter_code
_entity_poly.pdbx_strand_id
1 'polypeptide(L)'
;MKLQFNINYQTYYGQDLLLNIVTGLNGGEHKYSAYRMHTADGYHWQVEINREVLPGIQLNYFYSIWRGDEEERREWETVVHHVVFNAERAQTYRIFDHWNDIPKDAYLYSSAVTDCITGRSLDKPSPNSFRKCVCIKVRAPQLGSSKRLFVLGTETMLGAWNPEKGLPMKQYSTNEWSIDLDAAQLTNNRVELKFFIRNDENSASPVWEYSDNRIVELPQMDEGDVVVYELDEAFFPIPPVRIAGSLVPVFSLRSESSFGIGDFGDLRKMIDWVSLTKQRLLQILPINDTTTTHTWTDSYPYSCISIFALHPQYVDLSALPKLNDKKQRDAFEKLRKELNALPQIDYEQVNNAKNEYLHLLFEQEGKASMESPEFKTFFVETEHWLVPYAQYCHLRDKNGTADFSKWPDHNRWNEADRKALSSPRNKAYKEVAYYYYVQFVLATQLKAAHSYAQSKKVILKGDIPIGVNRYGCDVWSEPRYFNLNGQAGAPPDDFSVNGQNWGFPTYNWDEMIKDNCTWWVNRFRNMAKYFDAYRIDHVLGFFRIWEIPVNSVHGLLGQFAPSLGMSREEIEGYGLHWQEELFTEPFIADWVIDRIFREHADEVRGKYLEHTWGDRYRMRSEYCTQRKIEEAFTGELSEKDIWIRDGLYSLVSDVLFVRDHRDPNLFHPRISVQFDFIYESLYDSDKAIFNKLYNDYYYRRNNQFWYQEAMKKLPKLVNATRMLVCAEDLGMVPDCVAWVMNELRILSLEIQSMPKDPHLRFGHLGTNPYSSVSTISTHDMPTLRLWWDEDWPRTQDYFNNVLHREGPAPHPLPGWLARDIVSRHLSSPSMLCVLSLQDWMSIDETLRLAQPDAERINIPANPKHYWRYRMHVSLEDLMKRNDFNYDITDLIAQSGR
;
A
#
# COMPACT_ATOMS: atom_id res chain seq x y z
N MET A 1 -37.08 19.95 14.83
CA MET A 1 -36.46 20.74 13.76
C MET A 1 -36.66 20.03 12.44
N LYS A 2 -37.07 20.76 11.42
CA LYS A 2 -37.29 20.28 10.06
C LYS A 2 -36.00 20.39 9.24
N LEU A 3 -35.55 19.33 8.60
CA LEU A 3 -34.37 19.28 7.72
C LEU A 3 -34.83 18.93 6.32
N GLN A 4 -34.56 19.79 5.34
CA GLN A 4 -34.86 19.58 3.94
C GLN A 4 -33.54 19.51 3.16
N PHE A 5 -33.24 18.35 2.59
CA PHE A 5 -32.07 18.16 1.77
C PHE A 5 -32.43 18.22 0.29
N ASN A 6 -31.65 18.97 -0.48
CA ASN A 6 -31.84 19.19 -1.89
C ASN A 6 -30.51 18.95 -2.60
N ILE A 7 -30.55 18.16 -3.71
CA ILE A 7 -29.38 17.93 -4.54
C ILE A 7 -29.79 17.82 -6.01
N ASN A 8 -28.99 18.40 -6.88
CA ASN A 8 -29.13 18.28 -8.32
C ASN A 8 -28.26 17.15 -8.84
N TYR A 9 -28.88 16.08 -9.31
CA TYR A 9 -28.17 14.93 -9.86
C TYR A 9 -29.00 14.21 -10.93
N GLN A 10 -28.45 14.03 -12.13
CA GLN A 10 -29.14 13.33 -13.20
C GLN A 10 -29.15 11.82 -12.96
N THR A 11 -30.34 11.26 -12.75
CA THR A 11 -30.55 9.83 -12.67
C THR A 11 -31.21 9.26 -13.94
N TYR A 12 -31.14 7.95 -14.11
CA TYR A 12 -31.79 7.22 -15.20
C TYR A 12 -32.99 6.47 -14.67
N TYR A 13 -33.86 6.06 -15.58
CA TYR A 13 -35.09 5.31 -15.24
C TYR A 13 -34.78 4.05 -14.42
N GLY A 14 -35.47 3.91 -13.31
CA GLY A 14 -35.27 2.80 -12.35
C GLY A 14 -34.21 3.04 -11.29
N GLN A 15 -33.53 4.19 -11.30
CA GLN A 15 -32.60 4.58 -10.23
C GLN A 15 -33.32 5.42 -9.17
N ASP A 16 -32.94 5.17 -7.91
CA ASP A 16 -33.35 5.96 -6.76
C ASP A 16 -32.13 6.65 -6.13
N LEU A 17 -32.31 7.88 -5.66
CA LEU A 17 -31.32 8.59 -4.86
C LEU A 17 -31.69 8.47 -3.38
N LEU A 18 -30.73 8.09 -2.55
CA LEU A 18 -30.87 7.98 -1.10
C LEU A 18 -29.95 8.96 -0.38
N LEU A 19 -30.50 9.64 0.62
CA LEU A 19 -29.74 10.37 1.63
C LEU A 19 -29.40 9.40 2.77
N ASN A 20 -28.12 9.28 3.09
CA ASN A 20 -27.62 8.41 4.15
C ASN A 20 -27.06 9.25 5.30
N ILE A 21 -27.76 9.31 6.42
CA ILE A 21 -27.30 10.04 7.60
C ILE A 21 -26.43 9.14 8.45
N VAL A 22 -25.19 9.57 8.68
CA VAL A 22 -24.22 8.84 9.50
C VAL A 22 -24.63 8.92 10.96
N THR A 23 -24.86 7.76 11.59
CA THR A 23 -25.28 7.65 12.99
C THR A 23 -24.15 7.19 13.90
N GLY A 24 -23.03 6.74 13.34
CA GLY A 24 -21.85 6.29 14.08
C GLY A 24 -20.89 5.50 13.21
N LEU A 25 -19.88 4.93 13.83
CA LEU A 25 -18.91 4.00 13.23
C LEU A 25 -19.10 2.62 13.88
N ASN A 26 -19.16 1.58 13.06
CA ASN A 26 -19.20 0.21 13.53
C ASN A 26 -18.04 -0.57 12.87
N GLY A 27 -17.05 -0.97 13.68
CA GLY A 27 -15.85 -1.63 13.16
C GLY A 27 -15.09 -0.83 12.10
N GLY A 28 -15.25 0.52 12.12
CA GLY A 28 -14.66 1.42 11.13
C GLY A 28 -15.56 1.72 9.92
N GLU A 29 -16.71 1.05 9.76
CA GLU A 29 -17.71 1.42 8.75
C GLU A 29 -18.72 2.44 9.27
N HIS A 30 -19.17 3.32 8.38
CA HIS A 30 -20.24 4.24 8.74
C HIS A 30 -21.56 3.47 8.96
N LYS A 31 -22.08 3.56 10.18
CA LYS A 31 -23.44 3.16 10.46
C LYS A 31 -24.34 4.34 10.08
N TYR A 32 -25.35 4.10 9.24
CA TYR A 32 -26.20 5.17 8.73
C TYR A 32 -27.67 4.76 8.66
N SER A 33 -28.55 5.79 8.59
CA SER A 33 -29.97 5.65 8.30
C SER A 33 -30.24 6.21 6.91
N ALA A 34 -30.78 5.40 6.02
CA ALA A 34 -31.09 5.76 4.64
C ALA A 34 -32.50 6.31 4.49
N TYR A 35 -32.65 7.37 3.73
CA TYR A 35 -33.91 8.04 3.40
C TYR A 35 -34.02 8.16 1.88
N ARG A 36 -35.08 7.60 1.30
CA ARG A 36 -35.33 7.72 -0.13
C ARG A 36 -35.73 9.15 -0.46
N MET A 37 -35.08 9.74 -1.45
CA MET A 37 -35.40 11.07 -1.95
C MET A 37 -36.49 11.02 -3.01
N HIS A 38 -37.09 12.18 -3.32
CA HIS A 38 -38.16 12.33 -4.29
C HIS A 38 -37.75 13.31 -5.39
N THR A 39 -38.16 13.02 -6.61
CA THR A 39 -37.94 13.87 -7.79
C THR A 39 -39.19 13.88 -8.68
N ALA A 40 -39.41 14.98 -9.40
CA ALA A 40 -40.43 15.05 -10.45
C ALA A 40 -39.86 14.93 -11.87
N ASP A 41 -38.57 15.20 -12.03
CA ASP A 41 -37.90 15.30 -13.33
C ASP A 41 -36.65 14.42 -13.49
N GLY A 42 -36.28 13.68 -12.44
CA GLY A 42 -35.06 12.85 -12.41
C GLY A 42 -33.74 13.62 -12.23
N TYR A 43 -33.82 14.94 -11.98
CA TYR A 43 -32.65 15.77 -11.78
C TYR A 43 -32.65 16.52 -10.45
N HIS A 44 -33.78 17.14 -10.06
CA HIS A 44 -33.93 17.83 -8.79
C HIS A 44 -34.49 16.85 -7.74
N TRP A 45 -33.64 16.48 -6.77
CA TRP A 45 -33.97 15.54 -5.72
C TRP A 45 -34.12 16.22 -4.38
N GLN A 46 -35.15 15.84 -3.62
CA GLN A 46 -35.37 16.38 -2.30
C GLN A 46 -35.90 15.33 -1.31
N VAL A 47 -35.58 15.53 -0.04
CA VAL A 47 -36.18 14.78 1.07
C VAL A 47 -36.31 15.66 2.29
N GLU A 48 -37.39 15.47 3.03
CA GLU A 48 -37.69 16.18 4.26
C GLU A 48 -37.70 15.19 5.42
N ILE A 49 -36.96 15.52 6.49
CA ILE A 49 -36.94 14.71 7.71
C ILE A 49 -37.13 15.63 8.93
N ASN A 50 -37.78 15.09 9.95
CA ASN A 50 -37.92 15.76 11.25
C ASN A 50 -36.96 15.09 12.25
N ARG A 51 -36.13 15.88 12.90
CA ARG A 51 -35.14 15.41 13.87
C ARG A 51 -34.95 16.37 15.01
N GLU A 52 -34.74 15.84 16.21
CA GLU A 52 -34.23 16.64 17.32
C GLU A 52 -32.76 16.90 17.12
N VAL A 53 -32.36 18.17 17.15
CA VAL A 53 -31.01 18.64 16.96
C VAL A 53 -30.65 19.62 18.04
N LEU A 54 -29.46 19.47 18.61
CA LEU A 54 -28.94 20.41 19.61
C LEU A 54 -28.02 21.43 18.93
N PRO A 55 -28.01 22.70 19.36
CA PRO A 55 -27.07 23.70 18.85
C PRO A 55 -25.61 23.27 19.02
N GLY A 56 -24.79 23.56 18.01
CA GLY A 56 -23.37 23.22 17.98
C GLY A 56 -23.05 21.78 17.61
N ILE A 57 -24.07 20.94 17.36
CA ILE A 57 -23.85 19.56 16.87
C ILE A 57 -23.64 19.56 15.35
N GLN A 58 -22.81 18.65 14.89
CA GLN A 58 -22.57 18.39 13.48
C GLN A 58 -23.31 17.12 13.05
N LEU A 59 -24.02 17.20 11.93
CA LEU A 59 -24.63 16.06 11.25
C LEU A 59 -23.78 15.71 10.03
N ASN A 60 -23.39 14.45 9.90
CA ASN A 60 -22.65 13.93 8.75
C ASN A 60 -23.56 13.05 7.88
N TYR A 61 -23.45 13.17 6.58
CA TYR A 61 -24.29 12.43 5.64
C TYR A 61 -23.62 12.33 4.27
N PHE A 62 -24.12 11.42 3.41
CA PHE A 62 -23.69 11.23 2.02
C PHE A 62 -24.87 10.75 1.15
N TYR A 63 -24.70 10.82 -0.16
CA TYR A 63 -25.70 10.37 -1.12
C TYR A 63 -25.25 9.09 -1.82
N SER A 64 -26.24 8.24 -2.19
CA SER A 64 -26.02 6.99 -2.95
C SER A 64 -27.15 6.74 -3.93
N ILE A 65 -26.79 6.04 -5.03
CA ILE A 65 -27.71 5.69 -6.11
C ILE A 65 -27.97 4.20 -6.07
N TRP A 66 -29.21 3.83 -6.13
CA TRP A 66 -29.66 2.45 -6.02
C TRP A 66 -30.56 2.07 -7.20
N ARG A 67 -30.47 0.81 -7.63
CA ARG A 67 -31.43 0.19 -8.54
C ARG A 67 -32.04 -1.04 -7.88
N GLY A 68 -33.28 -0.92 -7.45
CA GLY A 68 -33.90 -1.95 -6.60
C GLY A 68 -33.13 -2.06 -5.27
N ASP A 69 -32.60 -3.24 -4.98
CA ASP A 69 -31.85 -3.53 -3.75
C ASP A 69 -30.30 -3.44 -3.94
N GLU A 70 -29.85 -3.02 -5.12
CA GLU A 70 -28.42 -2.92 -5.43
C GLU A 70 -27.95 -1.45 -5.43
N GLU A 71 -26.88 -1.15 -4.67
CA GLU A 71 -26.19 0.13 -4.71
C GLU A 71 -25.32 0.22 -5.95
N GLU A 72 -25.71 1.05 -6.93
CA GLU A 72 -24.95 1.23 -8.17
C GLU A 72 -23.80 2.22 -8.02
N ARG A 73 -23.98 3.26 -7.18
CA ARG A 73 -22.99 4.33 -7.02
C ARG A 73 -23.15 5.01 -5.69
N ARG A 74 -22.03 5.41 -5.12
CA ARG A 74 -21.94 6.21 -3.90
C ARG A 74 -21.02 7.39 -4.14
N GLU A 75 -21.26 8.49 -3.42
CA GLU A 75 -20.30 9.60 -3.37
C GLU A 75 -18.93 9.14 -2.85
N TRP A 76 -17.93 9.96 -3.06
CA TRP A 76 -16.59 9.71 -2.56
C TRP A 76 -16.57 9.57 -1.03
N GLU A 77 -16.31 8.37 -0.54
CA GLU A 77 -16.43 8.02 0.89
C GLU A 77 -15.44 8.74 1.80
N THR A 78 -14.32 9.24 1.24
CA THR A 78 -13.27 9.93 2.01
C THR A 78 -13.74 11.26 2.57
N VAL A 79 -14.70 11.91 1.92
CA VAL A 79 -15.25 13.22 2.31
C VAL A 79 -16.76 13.18 2.31
N VAL A 80 -17.35 13.14 3.49
CA VAL A 80 -18.82 13.21 3.66
C VAL A 80 -19.29 14.67 3.76
N HIS A 81 -20.54 14.91 3.38
CA HIS A 81 -21.20 16.21 3.68
C HIS A 81 -21.42 16.35 5.17
N HIS A 82 -21.44 17.57 5.62
CA HIS A 82 -21.86 17.87 6.98
C HIS A 82 -22.55 19.23 7.09
N VAL A 83 -23.38 19.34 8.11
CA VAL A 83 -23.99 20.62 8.51
C VAL A 83 -23.77 20.80 10.01
N VAL A 84 -23.33 22.00 10.40
CA VAL A 84 -23.20 22.41 11.80
C VAL A 84 -24.39 23.27 12.18
N PHE A 85 -25.10 22.88 13.23
CA PHE A 85 -26.30 23.56 13.64
C PHE A 85 -25.97 24.76 14.56
N ASN A 86 -25.58 25.87 13.96
CA ASN A 86 -25.15 27.09 14.70
C ASN A 86 -26.28 28.08 14.99
N ALA A 87 -27.44 28.01 14.33
CA ALA A 87 -28.52 28.98 14.47
C ALA A 87 -29.47 28.62 15.63
N GLU A 88 -29.42 29.36 16.71
CA GLU A 88 -30.22 29.11 17.93
C GLU A 88 -31.72 29.22 17.70
N ARG A 89 -32.14 30.07 16.75
CA ARG A 89 -33.56 30.31 16.43
C ARG A 89 -34.08 29.43 15.30
N ALA A 90 -33.28 28.52 14.80
CA ALA A 90 -33.65 27.71 13.66
C ALA A 90 -34.83 26.77 13.93
N GLN A 91 -35.80 26.78 13.02
CA GLN A 91 -36.91 25.82 12.96
C GLN A 91 -36.76 24.87 11.76
N THR A 92 -36.23 25.40 10.65
CA THR A 92 -36.03 24.68 9.40
C THR A 92 -34.64 24.92 8.86
N TYR A 93 -33.95 23.82 8.45
CA TYR A 93 -32.75 23.89 7.64
C TYR A 93 -33.09 23.41 6.23
N ARG A 94 -32.83 24.28 5.23
CA ARG A 94 -32.88 23.90 3.79
C ARG A 94 -31.46 23.82 3.28
N ILE A 95 -31.04 22.64 2.95
CA ILE A 95 -29.65 22.31 2.59
C ILE A 95 -29.62 22.06 1.09
N PHE A 96 -28.73 22.74 0.38
CA PHE A 96 -28.48 22.61 -1.05
C PHE A 96 -27.07 22.11 -1.28
N ASP A 97 -26.96 20.88 -1.69
CA ASP A 97 -25.69 20.15 -1.91
C ASP A 97 -25.45 19.87 -3.38
N HIS A 98 -24.24 19.49 -3.71
CA HIS A 98 -23.86 18.92 -5.00
C HIS A 98 -23.21 17.55 -4.79
N TRP A 99 -23.21 16.71 -5.83
CA TRP A 99 -22.62 15.38 -5.78
C TRP A 99 -21.09 15.45 -5.72
N ASN A 100 -20.48 14.70 -4.79
CA ASN A 100 -19.05 14.68 -4.58
C ASN A 100 -18.41 13.45 -5.25
N ASP A 101 -17.81 13.64 -6.42
CA ASP A 101 -16.90 12.67 -7.02
C ASP A 101 -15.46 12.85 -6.52
N ILE A 102 -14.59 11.87 -6.82
CA ILE A 102 -13.16 11.96 -6.49
C ILE A 102 -12.53 13.10 -7.31
N PRO A 103 -12.07 14.20 -6.71
CA PRO A 103 -11.48 15.31 -7.45
C PRO A 103 -10.11 14.94 -8.03
N LYS A 104 -9.65 15.73 -9.01
CA LYS A 104 -8.31 15.53 -9.63
C LYS A 104 -7.18 15.65 -8.62
N ASP A 105 -7.35 16.50 -7.64
CA ASP A 105 -6.41 16.79 -6.56
C ASP A 105 -6.82 16.16 -5.22
N ALA A 106 -7.42 14.95 -5.29
CA ALA A 106 -7.84 14.17 -4.12
C ALA A 106 -6.74 13.99 -3.05
N TYR A 107 -5.47 14.03 -3.46
CA TYR A 107 -4.32 13.97 -2.55
C TYR A 107 -4.33 15.07 -1.48
N LEU A 108 -4.93 16.24 -1.79
CA LEU A 108 -5.07 17.35 -0.84
C LEU A 108 -5.98 17.02 0.35
N TYR A 109 -6.84 16.01 0.21
CA TYR A 109 -7.72 15.53 1.28
C TYR A 109 -7.10 14.39 2.10
N SER A 110 -5.93 13.89 1.67
CA SER A 110 -5.23 12.83 2.40
C SER A 110 -4.72 13.29 3.75
N SER A 111 -4.59 12.34 4.71
CA SER A 111 -3.97 12.63 6.01
C SER A 111 -2.52 13.10 5.88
N ALA A 112 -1.81 12.66 4.82
CA ALA A 112 -0.47 13.15 4.51
C ALA A 112 -0.43 14.67 4.34
N VAL A 113 -1.41 15.25 3.67
CA VAL A 113 -1.48 16.71 3.47
C VAL A 113 -2.21 17.40 4.61
N THR A 114 -3.40 16.94 4.97
CA THR A 114 -4.25 17.62 5.96
C THR A 114 -3.71 17.56 7.38
N ASP A 115 -3.34 16.36 7.83
CA ASP A 115 -2.98 16.11 9.22
C ASP A 115 -1.47 16.32 9.44
N CYS A 116 -0.62 15.93 8.48
CA CYS A 116 0.82 16.05 8.61
C CYS A 116 1.36 17.41 8.11
N ILE A 117 1.19 17.73 6.81
CA ILE A 117 1.81 18.93 6.22
C ILE A 117 1.11 20.21 6.68
N THR A 118 -0.22 20.24 6.58
CA THR A 118 -1.03 21.40 6.96
C THR A 118 -1.19 21.50 8.47
N GLY A 119 -1.65 20.43 9.12
CA GLY A 119 -1.80 20.34 10.58
C GLY A 119 -2.63 21.47 11.19
N ARG A 120 -3.71 21.91 10.52
CA ARG A 120 -4.56 23.01 11.00
C ARG A 120 -5.52 22.52 12.07
N SER A 121 -5.65 23.29 13.14
CA SER A 121 -6.71 23.07 14.13
C SER A 121 -8.04 23.62 13.62
N LEU A 122 -9.14 22.89 13.84
CA LEU A 122 -10.49 23.31 13.46
C LEU A 122 -11.02 24.40 14.40
N ASP A 123 -11.82 25.31 13.84
CA ASP A 123 -12.53 26.28 14.62
C ASP A 123 -13.66 25.63 15.45
N LYS A 124 -13.98 26.20 16.60
CA LYS A 124 -15.13 25.74 17.39
C LYS A 124 -16.41 26.32 16.80
N PRO A 125 -17.53 25.54 16.80
CA PRO A 125 -18.84 26.08 16.44
C PRO A 125 -19.16 27.38 17.21
N SER A 126 -19.66 28.36 16.50
CA SER A 126 -20.06 29.64 17.06
C SER A 126 -21.55 29.85 16.83
N PRO A 127 -22.39 29.62 17.84
CA PRO A 127 -23.83 29.89 17.72
C PRO A 127 -24.13 31.31 17.33
N ASN A 128 -25.18 31.50 16.52
CA ASN A 128 -25.75 32.80 16.16
C ASN A 128 -27.24 32.83 16.49
N SER A 129 -27.80 34.02 16.68
CA SER A 129 -29.20 34.23 17.01
C SER A 129 -29.99 34.97 15.91
N PHE A 130 -29.53 34.83 14.65
CA PHE A 130 -30.19 35.41 13.48
C PHE A 130 -31.63 34.90 13.35
N ARG A 131 -32.52 35.78 12.91
CA ARG A 131 -33.91 35.38 12.65
C ARG A 131 -34.06 34.57 11.38
N LYS A 132 -33.23 34.89 10.39
CA LYS A 132 -33.10 34.21 9.12
C LYS A 132 -31.60 34.08 8.84
N CYS A 133 -31.11 32.88 8.55
CA CYS A 133 -29.68 32.64 8.40
C CYS A 133 -29.38 32.04 7.02
N VAL A 134 -28.32 32.53 6.37
CA VAL A 134 -27.72 31.90 5.19
C VAL A 134 -26.33 31.42 5.55
N CYS A 135 -26.09 30.12 5.46
CA CYS A 135 -24.81 29.52 5.64
C CYS A 135 -24.20 29.20 4.27
N ILE A 136 -23.04 29.77 3.98
CA ILE A 136 -22.27 29.48 2.75
C ILE A 136 -21.10 28.59 3.12
N LYS A 137 -20.99 27.47 2.45
CA LYS A 137 -19.90 26.45 2.59
C LYS A 137 -19.13 26.35 1.31
N VAL A 138 -17.80 26.19 1.41
CA VAL A 138 -16.91 25.97 0.29
C VAL A 138 -15.70 25.12 0.72
N ARG A 139 -15.25 24.24 -0.14
CA ARG A 139 -14.00 23.49 0.08
C ARG A 139 -12.83 24.25 -0.53
N ALA A 140 -11.74 24.35 0.23
CA ALA A 140 -10.49 24.98 -0.20
C ALA A 140 -9.30 24.17 0.32
N PRO A 141 -9.04 22.99 -0.25
CA PRO A 141 -8.07 22.02 0.29
C PRO A 141 -6.61 22.47 0.13
N GLN A 142 -6.32 23.44 -0.74
CA GLN A 142 -4.96 23.97 -0.96
C GLN A 142 -4.44 24.83 0.20
N LEU A 143 -5.31 25.25 1.15
CA LEU A 143 -4.96 26.25 2.15
C LEU A 143 -4.12 25.65 3.29
N GLY A 144 -2.86 26.09 3.41
CA GLY A 144 -2.00 25.78 4.55
C GLY A 144 -2.45 26.49 5.84
N SER A 145 -1.85 26.10 6.97
CA SER A 145 -2.21 26.62 8.31
C SER A 145 -2.04 28.14 8.49
N SER A 146 -1.17 28.76 7.70
CA SER A 146 -0.90 30.22 7.74
C SER A 146 -1.87 31.06 6.91
N LYS A 147 -2.84 30.46 6.22
CA LYS A 147 -3.77 31.18 5.33
C LYS A 147 -5.18 31.08 5.85
N ARG A 148 -5.93 32.17 5.73
CA ARG A 148 -7.34 32.23 6.07
C ARG A 148 -8.17 32.56 4.82
N LEU A 149 -9.32 31.89 4.69
CA LEU A 149 -10.27 32.14 3.63
C LEU A 149 -11.21 33.27 4.00
N PHE A 150 -11.48 34.15 3.05
CA PHE A 150 -12.43 35.25 3.16
C PHE A 150 -13.46 35.20 2.03
N VAL A 151 -14.64 35.67 2.29
CA VAL A 151 -15.69 35.91 1.30
C VAL A 151 -15.95 37.41 1.14
N LEU A 152 -16.20 37.82 -0.09
CA LEU A 152 -16.49 39.16 -0.50
C LEU A 152 -17.62 39.15 -1.53
N GLY A 153 -18.45 40.20 -1.63
CA GLY A 153 -19.55 40.21 -2.58
C GLY A 153 -20.22 41.58 -2.77
N THR A 154 -21.29 41.58 -3.56
CA THR A 154 -22.05 42.80 -3.87
C THR A 154 -22.73 43.42 -2.68
N GLU A 155 -23.22 42.63 -1.74
CA GLU A 155 -23.96 43.11 -0.59
C GLU A 155 -23.07 43.91 0.39
N THR A 156 -23.64 44.94 1.04
CA THR A 156 -22.89 45.76 2.00
C THR A 156 -22.31 44.94 3.14
N MET A 157 -23.06 43.96 3.63
CA MET A 157 -22.55 43.05 4.66
C MET A 157 -21.41 42.16 4.16
N LEU A 158 -21.33 41.87 2.84
CA LEU A 158 -20.24 41.15 2.22
C LEU A 158 -19.11 42.07 1.76
N GLY A 159 -19.04 43.30 2.26
CA GLY A 159 -17.96 44.24 2.01
C GLY A 159 -18.10 45.08 0.73
N ALA A 160 -19.16 44.93 -0.08
CA ALA A 160 -19.41 45.67 -1.31
C ALA A 160 -18.17 45.76 -2.23
N TRP A 161 -17.53 44.62 -2.48
CA TRP A 161 -16.30 44.44 -3.28
C TRP A 161 -15.05 45.15 -2.72
N ASN A 162 -15.06 45.60 -1.46
CA ASN A 162 -13.88 46.14 -0.81
C ASN A 162 -13.12 45.01 -0.07
N PRO A 163 -11.93 44.57 -0.52
CA PRO A 163 -11.21 43.46 0.12
C PRO A 163 -10.90 43.68 1.60
N GLU A 164 -10.73 44.93 2.06
CA GLU A 164 -10.46 45.23 3.46
C GLU A 164 -11.66 44.89 4.36
N LYS A 165 -12.88 44.86 3.80
CA LYS A 165 -14.13 44.54 4.47
C LYS A 165 -14.59 43.11 4.26
N GLY A 166 -13.79 42.30 3.59
CA GLY A 166 -14.08 40.85 3.38
C GLY A 166 -14.28 40.13 4.71
N LEU A 167 -15.23 39.21 4.75
CA LEU A 167 -15.57 38.45 5.95
C LEU A 167 -14.72 37.20 6.07
N PRO A 168 -14.09 36.98 7.23
CA PRO A 168 -13.33 35.76 7.44
C PRO A 168 -14.25 34.55 7.60
N MET A 169 -13.96 33.47 6.93
CA MET A 169 -14.66 32.19 7.08
C MET A 169 -14.07 31.35 8.19
N LYS A 170 -14.85 30.42 8.71
CA LYS A 170 -14.44 29.45 9.74
C LYS A 170 -14.34 28.05 9.18
N GLN A 171 -13.39 27.28 9.69
CA GLN A 171 -13.17 25.89 9.29
C GLN A 171 -13.64 24.94 10.40
N TYR A 172 -14.86 24.44 10.29
CA TYR A 172 -15.43 23.48 11.24
C TYR A 172 -15.11 22.02 10.89
N SER A 173 -14.73 21.77 9.67
CA SER A 173 -14.30 20.44 9.19
C SER A 173 -13.05 20.58 8.31
N THR A 174 -12.33 19.49 8.16
CA THR A 174 -11.10 19.46 7.34
C THR A 174 -11.38 19.92 5.91
N ASN A 175 -10.61 20.90 5.44
CA ASN A 175 -10.69 21.49 4.09
C ASN A 175 -12.01 22.20 3.73
N GLU A 176 -12.98 22.26 4.61
CA GLU A 176 -14.24 22.96 4.38
C GLU A 176 -14.36 24.21 5.25
N TRP A 177 -14.72 25.30 4.60
CA TRP A 177 -14.91 26.61 5.21
C TRP A 177 -16.37 27.04 5.13
N SER A 178 -16.85 27.66 6.16
CA SER A 178 -18.23 28.14 6.22
C SER A 178 -18.35 29.51 6.88
N ILE A 179 -19.45 30.22 6.55
CA ILE A 179 -19.83 31.46 7.17
C ILE A 179 -21.35 31.54 7.28
N ASP A 180 -21.83 31.96 8.43
CA ASP A 180 -23.25 32.27 8.68
C ASP A 180 -23.51 33.75 8.49
N LEU A 181 -24.47 34.10 7.65
CA LEU A 181 -24.88 35.45 7.31
C LEU A 181 -26.30 35.74 7.83
N ASP A 182 -26.53 36.91 8.39
CA ASP A 182 -27.87 37.37 8.72
C ASP A 182 -28.64 37.76 7.45
N ALA A 183 -29.53 36.89 6.99
CA ALA A 183 -30.31 37.11 5.78
C ALA A 183 -31.18 38.40 5.83
N ALA A 184 -31.51 38.94 7.01
CA ALA A 184 -32.23 40.20 7.15
C ALA A 184 -31.40 41.42 6.69
N GLN A 185 -30.09 41.30 6.57
CA GLN A 185 -29.17 42.34 6.09
C GLN A 185 -28.86 42.21 4.58
N LEU A 186 -29.34 41.19 3.92
CA LEU A 186 -29.23 41.01 2.47
C LEU A 186 -30.36 41.78 1.78
N THR A 187 -30.01 42.59 0.80
CA THR A 187 -30.97 43.44 0.07
C THR A 187 -31.54 42.75 -1.17
N ASN A 188 -30.85 41.76 -1.69
CA ASN A 188 -31.21 41.02 -2.91
C ASN A 188 -31.29 39.51 -2.63
N ASN A 189 -32.21 38.85 -3.33
CA ASN A 189 -32.28 37.39 -3.33
C ASN A 189 -31.18 36.74 -4.18
N ARG A 190 -30.54 37.49 -5.07
CA ARG A 190 -29.42 37.05 -5.88
C ARG A 190 -28.14 37.71 -5.35
N VAL A 191 -27.34 36.93 -4.68
CA VAL A 191 -26.08 37.35 -4.04
C VAL A 191 -24.92 36.93 -4.90
N GLU A 192 -24.14 37.91 -5.35
CA GLU A 192 -22.89 37.64 -6.07
C GLU A 192 -21.71 37.76 -5.10
N LEU A 193 -20.84 36.73 -5.08
CA LEU A 193 -19.72 36.65 -4.15
C LEU A 193 -18.50 36.01 -4.79
N LYS A 194 -17.34 36.17 -4.14
CA LYS A 194 -16.08 35.55 -4.52
C LYS A 194 -15.21 35.29 -3.29
N PHE A 195 -14.36 34.27 -3.36
CA PHE A 195 -13.45 33.94 -2.29
C PHE A 195 -12.03 34.47 -2.56
N PHE A 196 -11.33 34.81 -1.49
CA PHE A 196 -9.93 35.20 -1.52
C PHE A 196 -9.23 34.80 -0.22
N ILE A 197 -7.89 34.73 -0.28
CA ILE A 197 -7.06 34.38 0.87
C ILE A 197 -6.12 35.51 1.23
N ARG A 198 -5.79 35.58 2.54
CA ARG A 198 -4.73 36.40 3.09
C ARG A 198 -3.85 35.57 3.99
N ASN A 199 -2.59 35.98 4.14
CA ASN A 199 -1.72 35.45 5.19
C ASN A 199 -2.10 36.12 6.50
N ASP A 200 -2.17 35.36 7.61
CA ASP A 200 -2.56 35.88 8.94
C ASP A 200 -1.60 36.96 9.46
N GLU A 201 -0.33 37.01 8.97
CA GLU A 201 0.74 37.84 9.53
C GLU A 201 1.07 39.13 8.75
N ASN A 202 0.48 39.35 7.57
CA ASN A 202 0.75 40.54 6.77
C ASN A 202 -0.45 41.03 5.97
N SER A 203 -0.62 42.33 5.87
CA SER A 203 -1.54 43.05 4.98
C SER A 203 -1.17 42.87 3.48
N ALA A 204 -0.73 41.70 3.07
CA ALA A 204 -0.45 41.37 1.68
C ALA A 204 -1.74 41.49 0.85
N SER A 205 -1.59 41.86 -0.40
CA SER A 205 -2.67 41.89 -1.37
C SER A 205 -3.49 40.61 -1.40
N PRO A 206 -4.80 40.67 -1.51
CA PRO A 206 -5.65 39.48 -1.56
C PRO A 206 -5.28 38.61 -2.75
N VAL A 207 -5.25 37.31 -2.54
CA VAL A 207 -5.08 36.32 -3.62
C VAL A 207 -6.46 35.72 -3.90
N TRP A 208 -6.97 35.99 -5.09
CA TRP A 208 -8.31 35.57 -5.50
C TRP A 208 -8.33 34.12 -6.00
N GLU A 209 -9.48 33.47 -5.84
CA GLU A 209 -9.77 32.21 -6.50
C GLU A 209 -9.80 32.36 -8.03
N TYR A 210 -9.54 31.27 -8.74
CA TYR A 210 -9.51 31.27 -10.22
C TYR A 210 -10.88 31.33 -10.90
N SER A 211 -11.98 31.04 -10.18
CA SER A 211 -13.32 31.05 -10.76
C SER A 211 -13.81 32.47 -11.07
N ASP A 212 -14.84 32.58 -11.91
CA ASP A 212 -15.70 33.78 -12.00
C ASP A 212 -16.38 34.06 -10.67
N ASN A 213 -17.07 35.24 -10.55
CA ASN A 213 -17.89 35.49 -9.40
C ASN A 213 -19.01 34.45 -9.27
N ARG A 214 -19.23 33.97 -8.05
CA ARG A 214 -20.28 33.00 -7.76
C ARG A 214 -21.59 33.67 -7.50
N ILE A 215 -22.70 33.04 -7.91
CA ILE A 215 -24.03 33.52 -7.74
C ILE A 215 -24.80 32.53 -6.87
N VAL A 216 -25.38 33.03 -5.79
CA VAL A 216 -26.27 32.27 -4.90
C VAL A 216 -27.65 32.88 -4.98
N GLU A 217 -28.64 32.08 -5.38
CA GLU A 217 -30.05 32.50 -5.44
C GLU A 217 -30.77 32.02 -4.18
N LEU A 218 -31.21 32.97 -3.36
CA LEU A 218 -31.85 32.66 -2.10
C LEU A 218 -33.35 32.39 -2.31
N PRO A 219 -33.89 31.30 -1.77
CA PRO A 219 -35.31 31.07 -1.75
C PRO A 219 -36.02 32.07 -0.82
N GLN A 220 -37.33 32.19 -0.96
CA GLN A 220 -38.10 32.91 0.04
C GLN A 220 -37.91 32.28 1.42
N MET A 221 -37.58 33.09 2.42
CA MET A 221 -37.27 32.62 3.77
C MET A 221 -38.28 33.19 4.77
N ASP A 222 -38.73 32.35 5.69
CA ASP A 222 -39.52 32.71 6.85
C ASP A 222 -38.64 32.89 8.11
N GLU A 223 -39.21 33.44 9.17
CA GLU A 223 -38.50 33.54 10.45
C GLU A 223 -38.22 32.12 11.00
N GLY A 224 -36.97 31.85 11.38
CA GLY A 224 -36.53 30.52 11.79
C GLY A 224 -35.98 29.67 10.66
N ASP A 225 -35.93 30.20 9.43
CA ASP A 225 -35.29 29.48 8.31
C ASP A 225 -33.77 29.65 8.28
N VAL A 226 -33.08 28.57 8.07
CA VAL A 226 -31.64 28.50 7.73
C VAL A 226 -31.48 27.88 6.37
N VAL A 227 -30.84 28.59 5.45
CA VAL A 227 -30.49 28.06 4.10
C VAL A 227 -29.02 27.80 4.06
N VAL A 228 -28.61 26.57 3.75
CA VAL A 228 -27.23 26.16 3.66
C VAL A 228 -26.91 25.89 2.19
N TYR A 229 -25.89 26.54 1.65
CA TYR A 229 -25.36 26.29 0.32
C TYR A 229 -23.96 25.72 0.41
N GLU A 230 -23.78 24.55 -0.13
CA GLU A 230 -22.46 23.98 -0.44
C GLU A 230 -22.07 24.39 -1.86
N LEU A 231 -21.03 25.21 -1.98
CA LEU A 231 -20.51 25.69 -3.26
C LEU A 231 -19.35 24.82 -3.73
N ASP A 232 -19.14 24.78 -5.05
CA ASP A 232 -18.01 24.08 -5.66
C ASP A 232 -16.67 24.54 -5.08
N GLU A 233 -15.64 23.69 -5.15
CA GLU A 233 -14.32 23.99 -4.61
C GLU A 233 -13.74 25.32 -5.09
N ALA A 234 -13.08 26.04 -4.18
CA ALA A 234 -12.33 27.25 -4.48
C ALA A 234 -10.85 26.91 -4.71
N PHE A 235 -10.35 27.24 -5.91
CA PHE A 235 -8.96 27.02 -6.30
C PHE A 235 -8.17 28.32 -6.34
N PHE A 236 -6.94 28.26 -5.83
CA PHE A 236 -6.05 29.42 -5.69
C PHE A 236 -4.73 29.18 -6.43
N PRO A 237 -4.00 30.24 -6.85
CA PRO A 237 -2.70 30.12 -7.48
C PRO A 237 -1.59 29.70 -6.48
N ILE A 238 -1.73 28.51 -5.92
CA ILE A 238 -0.78 27.90 -5.00
C ILE A 238 -0.06 26.78 -5.74
N PRO A 239 1.28 26.75 -5.69
CA PRO A 239 2.04 25.67 -6.32
C PRO A 239 1.58 24.28 -5.83
N PRO A 240 1.56 23.26 -6.69
CA PRO A 240 1.21 21.93 -6.30
C PRO A 240 2.23 21.35 -5.30
N VAL A 241 1.77 20.43 -4.46
CA VAL A 241 2.62 19.77 -3.46
C VAL A 241 3.67 18.91 -4.15
N ARG A 242 4.97 19.16 -3.85
CA ARG A 242 6.11 18.35 -4.29
C ARG A 242 6.98 18.05 -3.08
N ILE A 243 7.28 16.79 -2.85
CA ILE A 243 7.94 16.32 -1.61
C ILE A 243 9.11 15.41 -1.96
N ALA A 244 10.24 15.64 -1.29
CA ALA A 244 11.37 14.73 -1.25
C ALA A 244 11.35 13.90 0.03
N GLY A 245 11.81 12.65 -0.07
CA GLY A 245 11.86 11.73 1.07
C GLY A 245 12.90 10.64 0.95
N SER A 246 13.03 9.88 2.02
CA SER A 246 13.91 8.71 2.10
C SER A 246 13.11 7.43 2.28
N LEU A 247 13.63 6.33 1.71
CA LEU A 247 13.24 4.97 2.01
C LEU A 247 14.32 4.30 2.84
N VAL A 248 13.94 3.71 3.99
CA VAL A 248 14.83 2.89 4.80
C VAL A 248 14.02 1.85 5.57
N PRO A 249 14.43 0.55 5.57
CA PRO A 249 13.81 -0.43 6.44
C PRO A 249 14.07 -0.09 7.92
N VAL A 250 13.06 -0.22 8.78
CA VAL A 250 13.27 0.03 10.21
C VAL A 250 14.37 -0.87 10.77
N PHE A 251 14.38 -2.15 10.39
CA PHE A 251 15.42 -3.10 10.84
C PHE A 251 16.85 -2.67 10.48
N SER A 252 17.02 -1.91 9.40
CA SER A 252 18.34 -1.45 8.94
C SER A 252 18.91 -0.27 9.72
N LEU A 253 18.09 0.40 10.52
CA LEU A 253 18.52 1.57 11.30
C LEU A 253 19.56 1.18 12.36
N ARG A 254 20.48 2.09 12.59
CA ARG A 254 21.52 1.97 13.63
C ARG A 254 21.63 3.27 14.41
N SER A 255 21.55 3.18 15.72
CA SER A 255 21.91 4.25 16.65
C SER A 255 22.83 3.72 17.75
N GLU A 256 23.35 4.62 18.60
CA GLU A 256 24.16 4.23 19.74
C GLU A 256 23.37 3.38 20.76
N SER A 257 22.03 3.51 20.79
CA SER A 257 21.14 2.78 21.69
C SER A 257 20.50 1.53 21.10
N SER A 258 20.65 1.23 19.81
CA SER A 258 20.08 0.07 19.16
C SER A 258 20.52 -1.25 19.79
N PHE A 259 19.64 -2.25 19.71
CA PHE A 259 19.93 -3.61 20.23
C PHE A 259 20.31 -4.56 19.08
N GLY A 260 21.24 -4.14 18.20
CA GLY A 260 21.68 -4.94 17.05
C GLY A 260 20.74 -4.92 15.85
N ILE A 261 19.62 -4.26 15.95
CA ILE A 261 18.60 -4.05 14.91
C ILE A 261 17.95 -2.69 15.14
N GLY A 262 17.45 -2.06 14.07
CA GLY A 262 16.66 -0.84 14.23
C GLY A 262 15.28 -1.10 14.84
N ASP A 263 14.80 -0.16 15.65
CA ASP A 263 13.54 -0.24 16.38
C ASP A 263 12.73 1.08 16.29
N PHE A 264 11.61 1.17 17.00
CA PHE A 264 10.75 2.36 16.94
C PHE A 264 11.36 3.60 17.64
N GLY A 265 12.35 3.42 18.52
CA GLY A 265 13.17 4.50 19.03
C GLY A 265 14.11 5.06 17.97
N ASP A 266 14.75 4.18 17.21
CA ASP A 266 15.60 4.54 16.08
C ASP A 266 14.79 5.20 14.95
N LEU A 267 13.55 4.75 14.72
CA LEU A 267 12.64 5.39 13.78
C LEU A 267 12.42 6.87 14.11
N ARG A 268 12.27 7.24 15.38
CA ARG A 268 12.15 8.64 15.80
C ARG A 268 13.41 9.45 15.50
N LYS A 269 14.60 8.89 15.71
CA LYS A 269 15.87 9.54 15.36
C LYS A 269 16.03 9.71 13.84
N MET A 270 15.55 8.72 13.06
CA MET A 270 15.53 8.85 11.60
C MET A 270 14.59 9.95 11.12
N ILE A 271 13.44 10.13 11.78
CA ILE A 271 12.52 11.25 11.52
C ILE A 271 13.24 12.60 11.77
N ASP A 272 14.07 12.70 12.81
CA ASP A 272 14.86 13.91 13.06
C ASP A 272 15.83 14.22 11.92
N TRP A 273 16.54 13.22 11.37
CA TRP A 273 17.44 13.42 10.25
C TRP A 273 16.68 13.82 8.97
N VAL A 274 15.54 13.18 8.68
CA VAL A 274 14.67 13.54 7.55
C VAL A 274 14.22 15.00 7.66
N SER A 275 13.80 15.42 8.85
CA SER A 275 13.39 16.80 9.12
C SER A 275 14.59 17.78 9.01
N LEU A 276 15.75 17.42 9.54
CA LEU A 276 16.98 18.24 9.47
C LEU A 276 17.37 18.54 8.03
N THR A 277 17.29 17.57 7.15
CA THR A 277 17.66 17.68 5.73
C THR A 277 16.53 18.26 4.84
N LYS A 278 15.44 18.78 5.45
CA LYS A 278 14.28 19.36 4.77
C LYS A 278 13.47 18.37 3.93
N GLN A 279 13.73 17.10 4.07
CA GLN A 279 12.84 16.07 3.57
C GLN A 279 11.54 16.09 4.37
N ARG A 280 10.43 15.63 3.76
CA ARG A 280 9.10 15.61 4.40
C ARG A 280 8.41 14.27 4.28
N LEU A 281 9.12 13.22 3.92
CA LEU A 281 8.56 11.88 3.84
C LEU A 281 9.63 10.84 4.23
N LEU A 282 9.22 9.90 5.06
CA LEU A 282 10.00 8.72 5.39
C LEU A 282 9.17 7.47 5.05
N GLN A 283 9.62 6.72 4.07
CA GLN A 283 9.04 5.43 3.70
C GLN A 283 9.80 4.31 4.38
N ILE A 284 9.06 3.37 4.96
CA ILE A 284 9.60 2.16 5.58
C ILE A 284 9.07 0.90 4.88
N LEU A 285 9.72 -0.22 5.09
CA LEU A 285 9.24 -1.53 4.65
C LEU A 285 8.24 -2.13 5.65
N PRO A 286 7.55 -3.25 5.31
CA PRO A 286 6.56 -3.86 6.21
C PRO A 286 7.12 -4.16 7.59
N ILE A 287 6.29 -3.94 8.60
CA ILE A 287 6.66 -4.05 10.03
C ILE A 287 5.84 -5.08 10.78
N ASN A 288 4.99 -5.83 10.08
CA ASN A 288 4.19 -6.87 10.68
C ASN A 288 5.04 -8.06 11.12
N ASP A 289 4.51 -8.84 12.06
CA ASP A 289 5.18 -10.03 12.57
C ASP A 289 5.30 -11.14 11.50
N THR A 290 6.52 -11.63 11.31
CA THR A 290 6.88 -12.68 10.34
C THR A 290 7.37 -13.96 11.02
N THR A 291 7.25 -14.06 12.33
CA THR A 291 7.85 -15.13 13.12
C THR A 291 7.16 -16.48 12.91
N THR A 292 7.83 -17.38 12.20
CA THR A 292 7.36 -18.76 11.95
C THR A 292 8.30 -19.83 12.49
N THR A 293 9.60 -19.63 12.36
CA THR A 293 10.64 -20.62 12.69
C THR A 293 11.55 -20.19 13.82
N HIS A 294 11.53 -18.92 14.21
CA HIS A 294 12.51 -18.29 15.11
C HIS A 294 13.95 -18.33 14.58
N THR A 295 14.12 -18.48 13.26
CA THR A 295 15.41 -18.47 12.59
C THR A 295 15.55 -17.26 11.67
N TRP A 296 16.72 -17.07 11.06
CA TRP A 296 16.97 -15.99 10.11
C TRP A 296 16.01 -15.99 8.90
N THR A 297 15.35 -17.10 8.60
CA THR A 297 14.36 -17.20 7.51
C THR A 297 13.13 -16.32 7.76
N ASP A 298 12.87 -15.98 9.02
CA ASP A 298 11.81 -15.06 9.41
C ASP A 298 12.16 -13.58 9.15
N SER A 299 13.37 -13.30 8.64
CA SER A 299 13.82 -11.93 8.31
C SER A 299 13.10 -11.30 7.11
N TYR A 300 12.36 -12.09 6.34
CA TYR A 300 11.62 -11.63 5.16
C TYR A 300 10.38 -10.81 5.54
N PRO A 301 10.37 -9.47 5.34
CA PRO A 301 9.34 -8.60 5.92
C PRO A 301 7.97 -8.75 5.24
N TYR A 302 7.91 -9.32 4.03
CA TYR A 302 6.67 -9.50 3.27
C TYR A 302 5.92 -10.78 3.62
N SER A 303 6.49 -11.67 4.45
CA SER A 303 5.87 -12.95 4.85
C SER A 303 5.22 -12.86 6.22
N CYS A 304 4.31 -11.91 6.43
CA CYS A 304 3.68 -11.72 7.74
C CYS A 304 2.74 -12.88 8.11
N ILE A 305 2.74 -13.22 9.40
CA ILE A 305 1.80 -14.18 10.00
C ILE A 305 0.46 -13.53 10.36
N SER A 306 0.45 -12.21 10.51
CA SER A 306 -0.76 -11.41 10.77
C SER A 306 -0.64 -10.05 10.10
N ILE A 307 -1.71 -9.61 9.46
CA ILE A 307 -1.81 -8.27 8.87
C ILE A 307 -1.96 -7.15 9.90
N PHE A 308 -2.18 -7.50 11.16
CA PHE A 308 -2.40 -6.55 12.25
C PHE A 308 -1.22 -6.47 13.20
N ALA A 309 -0.68 -7.61 13.61
CA ALA A 309 0.34 -7.70 14.63
C ALA A 309 1.69 -7.14 14.15
N LEU A 310 2.35 -6.37 15.01
CA LEU A 310 3.66 -5.80 14.80
C LEU A 310 4.76 -6.78 15.22
N HIS A 311 5.90 -6.76 14.51
CA HIS A 311 7.01 -7.66 14.82
C HIS A 311 7.69 -7.27 16.13
N PRO A 312 7.86 -8.19 17.09
CA PRO A 312 8.46 -7.93 18.39
C PRO A 312 9.89 -7.35 18.33
N GLN A 313 10.64 -7.62 17.26
CA GLN A 313 11.98 -7.06 17.08
C GLN A 313 12.04 -5.54 17.09
N TYR A 314 10.93 -4.85 16.77
CA TYR A 314 10.88 -3.38 16.70
C TYR A 314 10.62 -2.70 18.04
N VAL A 315 10.47 -3.46 19.12
CA VAL A 315 10.37 -2.85 20.46
C VAL A 315 11.65 -2.11 20.80
N ASP A 316 11.54 -0.83 21.14
CA ASP A 316 12.60 -0.07 21.81
C ASP A 316 12.64 -0.43 23.30
N LEU A 317 13.57 -1.29 23.66
CA LEU A 317 13.76 -1.72 25.05
C LEU A 317 14.23 -0.58 25.95
N SER A 318 14.93 0.42 25.42
CA SER A 318 15.44 1.56 26.18
C SER A 318 14.33 2.48 26.69
N ALA A 319 13.19 2.49 26.04
CA ALA A 319 12.01 3.26 26.42
C ALA A 319 11.12 2.53 27.46
N LEU A 320 11.44 1.30 27.80
CA LEU A 320 10.70 0.49 28.76
C LEU A 320 11.30 0.60 30.17
N PRO A 321 10.53 0.26 31.20
CA PRO A 321 11.07 0.13 32.56
C PRO A 321 12.26 -0.84 32.60
N LYS A 322 13.22 -0.55 33.48
CA LYS A 322 14.39 -1.40 33.64
C LYS A 322 14.05 -2.67 34.43
N LEU A 323 14.67 -3.77 34.07
CA LEU A 323 14.60 -5.01 34.88
C LEU A 323 15.10 -4.74 36.31
N ASN A 324 14.49 -5.34 37.31
CA ASN A 324 14.87 -5.15 38.73
C ASN A 324 16.25 -5.75 39.04
N ASP A 325 16.58 -6.88 38.41
CA ASP A 325 17.86 -7.56 38.64
C ASP A 325 19.01 -6.83 37.92
N LYS A 326 19.98 -6.37 38.72
CA LYS A 326 21.15 -5.66 38.18
C LYS A 326 22.03 -6.55 37.30
N LYS A 327 22.20 -7.83 37.63
CA LYS A 327 23.03 -8.74 36.84
C LYS A 327 22.43 -8.97 35.47
N GLN A 328 21.13 -9.12 35.38
CA GLN A 328 20.42 -9.24 34.13
C GLN A 328 20.56 -7.97 33.29
N ARG A 329 20.36 -6.78 33.89
CA ARG A 329 20.57 -5.50 33.18
C ARG A 329 21.98 -5.39 32.61
N ASP A 330 23.01 -5.68 33.41
CA ASP A 330 24.41 -5.57 32.97
C ASP A 330 24.73 -6.60 31.84
N ALA A 331 24.15 -7.81 31.92
CA ALA A 331 24.29 -8.84 30.88
C ALA A 331 23.62 -8.41 29.55
N PHE A 332 22.39 -7.90 29.62
CA PHE A 332 21.70 -7.42 28.43
C PHE A 332 22.38 -6.18 27.82
N GLU A 333 22.90 -5.27 28.63
CA GLU A 333 23.65 -4.09 28.13
C GLU A 333 24.98 -4.50 27.46
N LYS A 334 25.67 -5.49 27.97
CA LYS A 334 26.85 -6.07 27.33
C LYS A 334 26.48 -6.70 25.99
N LEU A 335 25.45 -7.56 25.97
CA LEU A 335 24.97 -8.21 24.74
C LEU A 335 24.50 -7.18 23.71
N ARG A 336 23.77 -6.13 24.14
CA ARG A 336 23.34 -5.03 23.28
C ARG A 336 24.54 -4.40 22.55
N LYS A 337 25.61 -4.08 23.28
CA LYS A 337 26.82 -3.49 22.68
C LYS A 337 27.50 -4.43 21.69
N GLU A 338 27.58 -5.73 22.02
CA GLU A 338 28.16 -6.74 21.15
C GLU A 338 27.35 -6.88 19.86
N LEU A 339 26.03 -7.04 19.94
CA LEU A 339 25.17 -7.14 18.78
C LEU A 339 25.12 -5.84 17.96
N ASN A 340 25.14 -4.68 18.63
CA ASN A 340 25.14 -3.38 17.96
C ASN A 340 26.44 -3.10 17.18
N ALA A 341 27.54 -3.70 17.57
CA ALA A 341 28.83 -3.58 16.87
C ALA A 341 28.91 -4.43 15.60
N LEU A 342 28.02 -5.38 15.39
CA LEU A 342 28.01 -6.23 14.20
C LEU A 342 27.73 -5.41 12.92
N PRO A 343 28.43 -5.70 11.79
CA PRO A 343 28.22 -4.97 10.55
C PRO A 343 26.84 -5.23 9.92
N GLN A 344 26.28 -6.39 10.17
CA GLN A 344 24.96 -6.83 9.71
C GLN A 344 24.12 -7.32 10.88
N ILE A 345 22.81 -7.55 10.64
CA ILE A 345 21.89 -8.03 11.68
C ILE A 345 22.13 -9.54 11.89
N ASP A 346 22.37 -9.95 13.14
CA ASP A 346 22.18 -11.32 13.58
C ASP A 346 20.74 -11.47 14.09
N TYR A 347 19.86 -11.86 13.19
CA TYR A 347 18.43 -11.88 13.42
C TYR A 347 18.06 -12.82 14.59
N GLU A 348 18.68 -13.98 14.70
CA GLU A 348 18.38 -14.98 15.72
C GLU A 348 18.80 -14.49 17.12
N GLN A 349 20.05 -14.04 17.25
CA GLN A 349 20.53 -13.54 18.53
C GLN A 349 19.76 -12.31 19.03
N VAL A 350 19.45 -11.38 18.12
CA VAL A 350 18.67 -10.18 18.45
C VAL A 350 17.28 -10.56 18.94
N ASN A 351 16.55 -11.39 18.17
CA ASN A 351 15.19 -11.76 18.52
C ASN A 351 15.12 -12.59 19.81
N ASN A 352 16.04 -13.54 20.01
CA ASN A 352 16.13 -14.32 21.24
C ASN A 352 16.37 -13.40 22.44
N ALA A 353 17.32 -12.47 22.36
CA ALA A 353 17.63 -11.56 23.44
C ALA A 353 16.46 -10.61 23.77
N LYS A 354 15.84 -10.01 22.76
CA LYS A 354 14.69 -9.12 22.97
C LYS A 354 13.49 -9.88 23.54
N ASN A 355 13.23 -11.07 23.05
CA ASN A 355 12.14 -11.91 23.55
C ASN A 355 12.36 -12.31 25.03
N GLU A 356 13.58 -12.71 25.41
CA GLU A 356 13.93 -13.00 26.78
C GLU A 356 13.75 -11.77 27.69
N TYR A 357 14.23 -10.60 27.26
CA TYR A 357 14.04 -9.35 28.01
C TYR A 357 12.55 -9.04 28.23
N LEU A 358 11.74 -9.15 27.16
CA LEU A 358 10.31 -8.87 27.23
C LEU A 358 9.55 -9.87 28.14
N HIS A 359 9.94 -11.13 28.14
CA HIS A 359 9.38 -12.12 29.06
C HIS A 359 9.69 -11.77 30.54
N LEU A 360 10.94 -11.42 30.84
CA LEU A 360 11.33 -10.99 32.20
C LEU A 360 10.57 -9.73 32.65
N LEU A 361 10.41 -8.77 31.70
CA LEU A 361 9.67 -7.55 31.99
C LEU A 361 8.17 -7.83 32.19
N PHE A 362 7.59 -8.71 31.37
CA PHE A 362 6.21 -9.14 31.54
C PHE A 362 5.96 -9.82 32.90
N GLU A 363 6.89 -10.62 33.37
CA GLU A 363 6.82 -11.19 34.71
C GLU A 363 6.86 -10.12 35.82
N GLN A 364 7.66 -9.06 35.62
CA GLN A 364 7.81 -7.95 36.55
C GLN A 364 6.61 -7.01 36.56
N GLU A 365 6.06 -6.62 35.40
CA GLU A 365 5.12 -5.52 35.24
C GLU A 365 3.84 -5.86 34.45
N GLY A 366 3.80 -7.02 33.81
CA GLY A 366 2.72 -7.36 32.87
C GLY A 366 1.33 -7.24 33.48
N LYS A 367 1.16 -7.65 34.74
CA LYS A 367 -0.13 -7.55 35.43
C LYS A 367 -0.56 -6.08 35.60
N ALA A 368 0.33 -5.22 36.08
CA ALA A 368 0.04 -3.82 36.31
C ALA A 368 -0.24 -3.10 34.97
N SER A 369 0.54 -3.42 33.92
CA SER A 369 0.34 -2.90 32.60
C SER A 369 -1.03 -3.26 32.00
N MET A 370 -1.45 -4.53 32.11
CA MET A 370 -2.75 -5.00 31.62
C MET A 370 -3.95 -4.50 32.44
N GLU A 371 -3.75 -4.05 33.68
CA GLU A 371 -4.78 -3.41 34.50
C GLU A 371 -4.96 -1.92 34.18
N SER A 372 -4.04 -1.31 33.41
CA SER A 372 -4.10 0.12 33.03
C SER A 372 -5.31 0.47 32.15
N PRO A 373 -5.84 1.69 32.23
CA PRO A 373 -6.92 2.15 31.37
C PRO A 373 -6.53 2.12 29.89
N GLU A 374 -5.28 2.45 29.58
CA GLU A 374 -4.71 2.49 28.22
C GLU A 374 -4.70 1.09 27.61
N PHE A 375 -4.25 0.09 28.35
CA PHE A 375 -4.29 -1.30 27.89
C PHE A 375 -5.73 -1.79 27.67
N LYS A 376 -6.64 -1.48 28.59
CA LYS A 376 -8.05 -1.89 28.47
C LYS A 376 -8.69 -1.30 27.22
N THR A 377 -8.42 -0.03 26.91
CA THR A 377 -8.89 0.62 25.67
C THR A 377 -8.29 -0.08 24.46
N PHE A 378 -6.98 -0.30 24.43
CA PHE A 378 -6.29 -1.02 23.37
C PHE A 378 -6.88 -2.42 23.16
N PHE A 379 -7.10 -3.17 24.24
CA PHE A 379 -7.63 -4.53 24.16
C PHE A 379 -9.05 -4.56 23.55
N VAL A 380 -9.95 -3.69 24.01
CA VAL A 380 -11.31 -3.60 23.46
C VAL A 380 -11.31 -3.27 21.96
N GLU A 381 -10.42 -2.39 21.52
CA GLU A 381 -10.30 -2.02 20.10
C GLU A 381 -9.70 -3.12 19.22
N THR A 382 -8.88 -4.01 19.81
CA THR A 382 -8.04 -4.94 19.06
C THR A 382 -8.33 -6.42 19.32
N GLU A 383 -9.21 -6.76 20.28
CA GLU A 383 -9.47 -8.14 20.69
C GLU A 383 -9.85 -9.09 19.55
N HIS A 384 -10.50 -8.56 18.49
CA HIS A 384 -10.95 -9.34 17.35
C HIS A 384 -9.80 -9.99 16.56
N TRP A 385 -8.61 -9.37 16.54
CA TRP A 385 -7.40 -9.93 15.92
C TRP A 385 -6.32 -10.29 16.94
N LEU A 386 -6.23 -9.55 18.05
CA LEU A 386 -5.19 -9.73 19.06
C LEU A 386 -5.31 -11.09 19.77
N VAL A 387 -6.55 -11.50 20.07
CA VAL A 387 -6.79 -12.78 20.73
C VAL A 387 -6.41 -13.97 19.84
N PRO A 388 -6.91 -14.10 18.59
CA PRO A 388 -6.45 -15.16 17.69
C PRO A 388 -4.93 -15.15 17.47
N TYR A 389 -4.32 -13.97 17.29
CA TYR A 389 -2.88 -13.84 17.10
C TYR A 389 -2.08 -14.39 18.29
N ALA A 390 -2.44 -14.00 19.52
CA ALA A 390 -1.75 -14.46 20.71
C ALA A 390 -1.90 -15.97 20.94
N GLN A 391 -3.07 -16.51 20.64
CA GLN A 391 -3.34 -17.95 20.69
C GLN A 391 -2.52 -18.71 19.64
N TYR A 392 -2.48 -18.19 18.41
CA TYR A 392 -1.65 -18.77 17.35
C TYR A 392 -0.18 -18.80 17.76
N CYS A 393 0.37 -17.69 18.25
CA CYS A 393 1.77 -17.62 18.69
C CYS A 393 2.07 -18.65 19.80
N HIS A 394 1.19 -18.74 20.80
CA HIS A 394 1.33 -19.74 21.85
C HIS A 394 1.32 -21.19 21.30
N LEU A 395 0.39 -21.49 20.41
CA LEU A 395 0.27 -22.83 19.81
C LEU A 395 1.44 -23.15 18.88
N ARG A 396 1.91 -22.19 18.08
CA ARG A 396 3.12 -22.32 17.26
C ARG A 396 4.32 -22.71 18.12
N ASP A 397 4.56 -21.97 19.21
CA ASP A 397 5.71 -22.16 20.07
C ASP A 397 5.60 -23.48 20.86
N LYS A 398 4.41 -23.81 21.34
CA LYS A 398 4.13 -25.09 22.02
C LYS A 398 4.38 -26.30 21.13
N ASN A 399 4.00 -26.21 19.84
CA ASN A 399 4.14 -27.30 18.88
C ASN A 399 5.48 -27.27 18.11
N GLY A 400 6.29 -26.23 18.28
CA GLY A 400 7.58 -26.08 17.60
C GLY A 400 7.48 -25.91 16.07
N THR A 401 6.32 -25.55 15.55
CA THR A 401 6.07 -25.34 14.14
C THR A 401 4.90 -24.39 13.90
N ALA A 402 5.03 -23.52 12.89
CA ALA A 402 3.95 -22.67 12.40
C ALA A 402 2.93 -23.44 11.53
N ASP A 403 3.31 -24.60 10.99
CA ASP A 403 2.43 -25.44 10.19
C ASP A 403 1.32 -26.04 11.06
N PHE A 404 0.23 -25.29 11.16
CA PHE A 404 -0.93 -25.67 11.98
C PHE A 404 -1.61 -26.96 11.51
N SER A 405 -1.39 -27.40 10.26
CA SER A 405 -1.90 -28.68 9.78
C SER A 405 -1.28 -29.87 10.50
N LYS A 406 -0.08 -29.71 11.08
CA LYS A 406 0.67 -30.69 11.86
C LYS A 406 0.41 -30.62 13.36
N TRP A 407 -0.37 -29.64 13.81
CA TRP A 407 -0.70 -29.55 15.25
C TRP A 407 -1.65 -30.69 15.65
N PRO A 408 -1.37 -31.38 16.75
CA PRO A 408 -2.22 -32.47 17.20
C PRO A 408 -3.61 -31.99 17.64
N ASP A 409 -3.66 -30.76 18.22
CA ASP A 409 -4.88 -30.09 18.67
C ASP A 409 -4.90 -28.68 18.08
N HIS A 410 -6.11 -28.09 17.95
CA HIS A 410 -6.30 -26.71 17.49
C HIS A 410 -5.80 -26.44 16.06
N ASN A 411 -5.71 -27.44 15.21
CA ASN A 411 -5.32 -27.30 13.80
C ASN A 411 -6.33 -26.48 12.95
N ARG A 412 -7.49 -26.21 13.52
CA ARG A 412 -8.49 -25.26 12.99
C ARG A 412 -8.97 -24.37 14.13
N TRP A 413 -9.00 -23.08 13.87
CA TRP A 413 -9.50 -22.10 14.81
C TRP A 413 -11.04 -22.25 14.99
N ASN A 414 -11.53 -22.10 16.20
CA ASN A 414 -12.95 -22.08 16.52
C ASN A 414 -13.23 -21.27 17.78
N GLU A 415 -14.48 -20.85 17.96
CA GLU A 415 -14.87 -19.97 19.06
C GLU A 415 -14.81 -20.64 20.45
N ALA A 416 -14.96 -21.95 20.54
CA ALA A 416 -14.83 -22.67 21.82
C ALA A 416 -13.38 -22.67 22.31
N ASP A 417 -12.42 -22.93 21.41
CA ASP A 417 -10.98 -22.85 21.71
C ASP A 417 -10.57 -21.42 22.04
N ARG A 418 -11.08 -20.42 21.30
CA ARG A 418 -10.88 -19.01 21.61
C ARG A 418 -11.25 -18.70 23.05
N LYS A 419 -12.43 -19.07 23.51
CA LYS A 419 -12.89 -18.84 24.87
C LYS A 419 -12.05 -19.59 25.91
N ALA A 420 -11.70 -20.85 25.61
CA ALA A 420 -10.92 -21.68 26.52
C ALA A 420 -9.52 -21.15 26.74
N LEU A 421 -8.78 -20.81 25.67
CA LEU A 421 -7.40 -20.31 25.73
C LEU A 421 -7.31 -18.88 26.27
N SER A 422 -8.33 -18.07 26.12
CA SER A 422 -8.40 -16.70 26.65
C SER A 422 -8.84 -16.63 28.11
N SER A 423 -9.24 -17.75 28.72
CA SER A 423 -9.67 -17.78 30.10
C SER A 423 -8.49 -17.64 31.07
N PRO A 424 -8.53 -16.70 32.04
CA PRO A 424 -7.49 -16.59 33.08
C PRO A 424 -7.30 -17.86 33.95
N ARG A 425 -8.26 -18.79 33.90
CA ARG A 425 -8.18 -20.08 34.58
C ARG A 425 -7.41 -21.14 33.78
N ASN A 426 -7.16 -20.87 32.50
CA ASN A 426 -6.38 -21.77 31.66
C ASN A 426 -4.89 -21.64 31.95
N LYS A 427 -4.17 -22.75 32.00
CA LYS A 427 -2.71 -22.75 32.25
C LYS A 427 -1.92 -22.03 31.18
N ALA A 428 -2.43 -22.02 29.94
CA ALA A 428 -1.83 -21.33 28.81
C ALA A 428 -2.03 -19.81 28.83
N TYR A 429 -2.94 -19.29 29.66
CA TYR A 429 -3.30 -17.88 29.66
C TYR A 429 -2.11 -16.95 29.87
N LYS A 430 -1.16 -17.29 30.73
CA LYS A 430 0.04 -16.44 30.94
C LYS A 430 0.83 -16.24 29.68
N GLU A 431 1.01 -17.29 28.88
CA GLU A 431 1.75 -17.23 27.62
C GLU A 431 0.95 -16.46 26.54
N VAL A 432 -0.37 -16.66 26.49
CA VAL A 432 -1.24 -15.89 25.59
C VAL A 432 -1.23 -14.41 25.96
N ALA A 433 -1.34 -14.08 27.24
CA ALA A 433 -1.33 -12.71 27.75
C ALA A 433 0.00 -11.97 27.52
N TYR A 434 1.11 -12.70 27.46
CA TYR A 434 2.41 -12.15 27.07
C TYR A 434 2.34 -11.47 25.70
N TYR A 435 1.72 -12.09 24.71
CA TYR A 435 1.57 -11.52 23.38
C TYR A 435 0.62 -10.31 23.37
N TYR A 436 -0.40 -10.25 24.22
CA TYR A 436 -1.20 -9.05 24.42
C TYR A 436 -0.35 -7.87 24.88
N TYR A 437 0.48 -8.12 25.89
CA TYR A 437 1.39 -7.11 26.43
C TYR A 437 2.39 -6.60 25.38
N VAL A 438 3.05 -7.49 24.64
CA VAL A 438 4.03 -7.13 23.63
C VAL A 438 3.40 -6.28 22.52
N GLN A 439 2.22 -6.65 22.03
CA GLN A 439 1.52 -5.89 21.00
C GLN A 439 1.05 -4.52 21.52
N PHE A 440 0.65 -4.42 22.78
CA PHE A 440 0.33 -3.13 23.40
C PHE A 440 1.55 -2.20 23.45
N VAL A 441 2.70 -2.71 23.84
CA VAL A 441 3.97 -1.96 23.87
C VAL A 441 4.32 -1.46 22.46
N LEU A 442 4.29 -2.34 21.47
CA LEU A 442 4.60 -2.02 20.07
C LEU A 442 3.65 -0.95 19.50
N ALA A 443 2.34 -1.14 19.71
CA ALA A 443 1.34 -0.18 19.23
C ALA A 443 1.53 1.20 19.87
N THR A 444 1.85 1.25 21.15
CA THR A 444 2.12 2.49 21.88
C THR A 444 3.35 3.20 21.33
N GLN A 445 4.45 2.48 21.12
CA GLN A 445 5.70 3.06 20.61
C GLN A 445 5.57 3.54 19.16
N LEU A 446 4.93 2.76 18.29
CA LEU A 446 4.73 3.14 16.88
C LEU A 446 3.78 4.34 16.74
N LYS A 447 2.69 4.36 17.51
CA LYS A 447 1.78 5.52 17.55
C LYS A 447 2.49 6.79 18.04
N ALA A 448 3.37 6.67 19.02
CA ALA A 448 4.19 7.78 19.48
C ALA A 448 5.18 8.26 18.40
N ALA A 449 5.80 7.34 17.64
CA ALA A 449 6.67 7.68 16.52
C ALA A 449 5.89 8.37 15.38
N HIS A 450 4.67 7.92 15.05
CA HIS A 450 3.80 8.56 14.06
C HIS A 450 3.41 9.98 14.47
N SER A 451 2.93 10.17 15.72
CA SER A 451 2.60 11.50 16.24
C SER A 451 3.83 12.43 16.24
N TYR A 452 5.02 11.88 16.52
CA TYR A 452 6.27 12.63 16.44
C TYR A 452 6.59 13.05 15.01
N ALA A 453 6.42 12.15 14.01
CA ALA A 453 6.61 12.47 12.61
C ALA A 453 5.68 13.61 12.16
N GLN A 454 4.39 13.55 12.52
CA GLN A 454 3.43 14.61 12.24
C GLN A 454 3.85 15.95 12.86
N SER A 455 4.33 15.95 14.11
CA SER A 455 4.83 17.16 14.79
C SER A 455 6.04 17.79 14.08
N LYS A 456 6.83 16.98 13.36
CA LYS A 456 7.96 17.41 12.53
C LYS A 456 7.57 17.69 11.08
N LYS A 457 6.27 17.54 10.72
CA LYS A 457 5.75 17.63 9.36
C LYS A 457 6.44 16.64 8.40
N VAL A 458 6.73 15.45 8.89
CA VAL A 458 7.27 14.32 8.13
C VAL A 458 6.18 13.27 7.96
N ILE A 459 5.80 13.01 6.72
CA ILE A 459 4.84 11.96 6.36
C ILE A 459 5.50 10.60 6.62
N LEU A 460 4.90 9.78 7.46
CA LEU A 460 5.32 8.40 7.62
C LEU A 460 4.55 7.53 6.62
N LYS A 461 5.27 6.92 5.68
CA LYS A 461 4.71 6.09 4.62
C LYS A 461 5.00 4.62 4.90
N GLY A 462 3.94 3.83 5.10
CA GLY A 462 4.04 2.39 5.29
C GLY A 462 4.11 1.61 3.97
N ASP A 463 4.34 0.32 4.09
CA ASP A 463 4.32 -0.64 2.98
C ASP A 463 3.39 -1.80 3.34
N ILE A 464 2.47 -2.14 2.45
CA ILE A 464 1.43 -3.14 2.68
C ILE A 464 1.66 -4.31 1.72
N PRO A 465 2.18 -5.44 2.19
CA PRO A 465 2.42 -6.64 1.38
C PRO A 465 1.16 -7.15 0.70
N ILE A 466 1.28 -7.64 -0.54
CA ILE A 466 0.18 -8.34 -1.21
C ILE A 466 -0.12 -9.69 -0.57
N GLY A 467 0.89 -10.39 -0.09
CA GLY A 467 0.77 -11.74 0.47
C GLY A 467 0.72 -11.79 1.99
N VAL A 468 0.41 -12.99 2.49
CA VAL A 468 0.57 -13.37 3.90
C VAL A 468 1.21 -14.75 3.96
N ASN A 469 1.82 -15.10 5.07
CA ASN A 469 2.42 -16.42 5.24
C ASN A 469 1.34 -17.51 5.17
N ARG A 470 1.60 -18.56 4.39
CA ARG A 470 0.67 -19.70 4.18
C ARG A 470 0.27 -20.39 5.49
N TYR A 471 1.16 -20.40 6.46
CA TYR A 471 0.97 -20.98 7.78
C TYR A 471 0.76 -19.93 8.86
N GLY A 472 0.39 -18.70 8.48
CA GLY A 472 0.18 -17.59 9.41
C GLY A 472 -1.14 -17.65 10.15
N CYS A 473 -1.27 -16.79 11.15
CA CYS A 473 -2.46 -16.64 11.97
C CYS A 473 -3.71 -16.30 11.13
N ASP A 474 -3.57 -15.43 10.14
CA ASP A 474 -4.73 -15.01 9.33
C ASP A 474 -5.31 -16.17 8.53
N VAL A 475 -4.45 -17.03 7.97
CA VAL A 475 -4.88 -18.23 7.24
C VAL A 475 -5.51 -19.25 8.18
N TRP A 476 -4.96 -19.40 9.38
CA TRP A 476 -5.48 -20.30 10.41
C TRP A 476 -6.85 -19.86 10.94
N SER A 477 -7.04 -18.56 11.20
CA SER A 477 -8.26 -18.01 11.79
C SER A 477 -9.36 -17.71 10.77
N GLU A 478 -9.00 -17.33 9.53
CA GLU A 478 -9.95 -16.95 8.47
C GLU A 478 -9.68 -17.70 7.15
N PRO A 479 -9.66 -19.05 7.16
CA PRO A 479 -9.24 -19.86 6.00
C PRO A 479 -10.12 -19.67 4.77
N ARG A 480 -11.37 -19.19 4.93
CA ARG A 480 -12.32 -18.94 3.82
C ARG A 480 -11.81 -17.94 2.80
N TYR A 481 -10.93 -17.01 3.21
CA TYR A 481 -10.41 -15.96 2.34
C TYR A 481 -9.19 -16.39 1.51
N PHE A 482 -8.71 -17.62 1.68
CA PHE A 482 -7.45 -18.06 1.08
C PHE A 482 -7.61 -19.35 0.27
N ASN A 483 -6.92 -19.39 -0.89
CA ASN A 483 -6.79 -20.58 -1.72
C ASN A 483 -5.44 -21.22 -1.42
N LEU A 484 -5.47 -22.36 -0.75
CA LEU A 484 -4.25 -23.10 -0.40
C LEU A 484 -3.75 -24.02 -1.54
N ASN A 485 -4.51 -24.16 -2.63
CA ASN A 485 -4.15 -24.92 -3.81
C ASN A 485 -3.27 -24.15 -4.81
N GLY A 486 -3.14 -22.84 -4.62
CA GLY A 486 -2.32 -21.96 -5.41
C GLY A 486 -1.18 -21.32 -4.61
N GLN A 487 -0.19 -20.82 -5.31
CA GLN A 487 0.90 -20.01 -4.78
C GLN A 487 0.96 -18.71 -5.57
N ALA A 488 0.98 -17.58 -4.87
CA ALA A 488 1.19 -16.30 -5.50
C ALA A 488 2.65 -16.13 -5.95
N GLY A 489 2.84 -15.46 -7.06
CA GLY A 489 4.16 -15.16 -7.61
C GLY A 489 4.11 -14.12 -8.71
N ALA A 490 5.16 -14.05 -9.51
CA ALA A 490 5.26 -13.22 -10.71
C ALA A 490 5.66 -14.07 -11.92
N PRO A 491 5.17 -13.74 -13.13
CA PRO A 491 5.65 -14.37 -14.35
C PRO A 491 7.12 -14.04 -14.60
N PRO A 492 7.80 -14.75 -15.53
CA PRO A 492 9.15 -14.40 -15.97
C PRO A 492 9.28 -12.92 -16.33
N ASP A 493 10.33 -12.30 -15.80
CA ASP A 493 10.65 -10.88 -15.96
C ASP A 493 12.17 -10.64 -15.90
N ASP A 494 12.59 -9.38 -15.86
CA ASP A 494 14.00 -8.99 -15.75
C ASP A 494 14.65 -9.41 -14.42
N PHE A 495 13.87 -9.72 -13.39
CA PHE A 495 14.36 -10.18 -12.08
C PHE A 495 14.56 -11.70 -12.04
N SER A 496 13.77 -12.47 -12.80
CA SER A 496 13.82 -13.93 -12.81
C SER A 496 13.28 -14.52 -14.11
N VAL A 497 14.15 -15.22 -14.85
CA VAL A 497 13.80 -15.92 -16.11
C VAL A 497 12.81 -17.06 -15.92
N ASN A 498 12.75 -17.65 -14.73
CA ASN A 498 11.86 -18.76 -14.36
C ASN A 498 10.58 -18.27 -13.65
N GLY A 499 10.37 -16.94 -13.57
CA GLY A 499 9.37 -16.35 -12.72
C GLY A 499 9.72 -16.45 -11.24
N GLN A 500 8.95 -15.75 -10.42
CA GLN A 500 9.12 -15.76 -8.96
C GLN A 500 7.98 -16.55 -8.33
N ASN A 501 8.28 -17.46 -7.43
CA ASN A 501 7.30 -18.15 -6.59
C ASN A 501 7.45 -17.64 -5.16
N TRP A 502 6.50 -16.82 -4.71
CA TRP A 502 6.53 -16.23 -3.37
C TRP A 502 5.99 -17.20 -2.29
N GLY A 503 5.31 -18.27 -2.69
CA GLY A 503 4.78 -19.29 -1.79
C GLY A 503 3.54 -18.89 -1.00
N PHE A 504 3.07 -17.65 -1.10
CA PHE A 504 1.87 -17.17 -0.41
C PHE A 504 0.61 -17.85 -0.97
N PRO A 505 -0.43 -18.09 -0.15
CA PRO A 505 -1.74 -18.48 -0.68
C PRO A 505 -2.31 -17.35 -1.53
N THR A 506 -3.11 -17.68 -2.53
CA THR A 506 -3.89 -16.68 -3.26
C THR A 506 -5.19 -16.37 -2.54
N TYR A 507 -5.83 -15.23 -2.87
CA TYR A 507 -7.07 -14.82 -2.22
C TYR A 507 -8.31 -15.40 -2.90
N ASN A 508 -9.27 -15.82 -2.08
CA ASN A 508 -10.62 -16.14 -2.51
C ASN A 508 -11.45 -14.84 -2.57
N TRP A 509 -11.29 -14.10 -3.69
CA TRP A 509 -11.95 -12.82 -3.86
C TRP A 509 -13.48 -12.92 -3.86
N ASP A 510 -14.06 -14.05 -4.28
CA ASP A 510 -15.51 -14.26 -4.26
C ASP A 510 -16.05 -14.19 -2.83
N GLU A 511 -15.35 -14.79 -1.87
CA GLU A 511 -15.72 -14.69 -0.46
C GLU A 511 -15.43 -13.30 0.13
N MET A 512 -14.32 -12.69 -0.25
CA MET A 512 -13.98 -11.35 0.24
C MET A 512 -14.96 -10.27 -0.25
N ILE A 513 -15.40 -10.34 -1.50
CA ILE A 513 -16.36 -9.37 -2.07
C ILE A 513 -17.73 -9.49 -1.42
N LYS A 514 -18.18 -10.69 -1.03
CA LYS A 514 -19.47 -10.91 -0.35
C LYS A 514 -19.61 -10.12 0.95
N ASP A 515 -18.52 -9.90 1.66
CA ASP A 515 -18.50 -9.12 2.90
C ASP A 515 -17.85 -7.73 2.73
N ASN A 516 -17.87 -7.17 1.52
CA ASN A 516 -17.30 -5.87 1.20
C ASN A 516 -15.80 -5.77 1.43
N CYS A 517 -15.05 -6.85 1.24
CA CYS A 517 -13.61 -6.91 1.44
C CYS A 517 -13.17 -6.53 2.88
N THR A 518 -13.99 -6.86 3.87
CA THR A 518 -13.82 -6.43 5.27
C THR A 518 -12.43 -6.75 5.81
N TRP A 519 -11.86 -7.91 5.47
CA TRP A 519 -10.50 -8.28 5.89
C TRP A 519 -9.44 -7.26 5.42
N TRP A 520 -9.47 -6.86 4.15
CA TRP A 520 -8.57 -5.86 3.58
C TRP A 520 -8.84 -4.46 4.12
N VAL A 521 -10.11 -4.08 4.21
CA VAL A 521 -10.53 -2.77 4.76
C VAL A 521 -10.02 -2.60 6.19
N ASN A 522 -10.15 -3.62 7.02
CA ASN A 522 -9.65 -3.59 8.39
C ASN A 522 -8.13 -3.50 8.47
N ARG A 523 -7.41 -4.13 7.53
CA ARG A 523 -5.96 -3.97 7.39
C ARG A 523 -5.57 -2.52 7.15
N PHE A 524 -6.19 -1.86 6.16
CA PHE A 524 -5.90 -0.45 5.87
C PHE A 524 -6.25 0.47 7.04
N ARG A 525 -7.38 0.24 7.69
CA ARG A 525 -7.79 1.01 8.88
C ARG A 525 -6.84 0.85 10.05
N ASN A 526 -6.33 -0.35 10.27
CA ASN A 526 -5.31 -0.57 11.29
C ASN A 526 -4.01 0.18 10.96
N MET A 527 -3.57 0.15 9.70
CA MET A 527 -2.37 0.86 9.25
C MET A 527 -2.53 2.38 9.33
N ALA A 528 -3.72 2.93 9.11
CA ALA A 528 -4.01 4.36 9.24
C ALA A 528 -3.82 4.91 10.66
N LYS A 529 -3.72 4.06 11.68
CA LYS A 529 -3.35 4.47 13.05
C LYS A 529 -1.89 4.89 13.16
N TYR A 530 -1.04 4.50 12.21
CA TYR A 530 0.41 4.62 12.26
C TYR A 530 1.02 5.34 11.04
N PHE A 531 0.26 5.50 9.95
CA PHE A 531 0.77 6.04 8.69
C PHE A 531 -0.18 7.08 8.10
N ASP A 532 0.39 8.04 7.37
CA ASP A 532 -0.35 9.05 6.60
C ASP A 532 -0.36 8.75 5.10
N ALA A 533 0.51 7.84 4.66
CA ALA A 533 0.61 7.35 3.29
C ALA A 533 1.01 5.86 3.31
N TYR A 534 0.75 5.16 2.22
CA TYR A 534 1.19 3.77 2.08
C TYR A 534 1.50 3.41 0.62
N ARG A 535 2.35 2.41 0.46
CA ARG A 535 2.59 1.71 -0.79
C ARG A 535 1.77 0.42 -0.79
N ILE A 536 0.91 0.24 -1.78
CA ILE A 536 0.34 -1.07 -2.06
C ILE A 536 1.41 -1.86 -2.82
N ASP A 537 1.91 -2.89 -2.19
CA ASP A 537 2.79 -3.86 -2.81
C ASP A 537 2.02 -4.65 -3.87
N HIS A 538 2.63 -4.81 -5.05
CA HIS A 538 2.08 -5.56 -6.18
C HIS A 538 0.59 -5.24 -6.45
N VAL A 539 0.28 -3.98 -6.74
CA VAL A 539 -1.12 -3.54 -7.02
C VAL A 539 -1.77 -4.37 -8.13
N LEU A 540 -0.97 -4.89 -9.05
CA LEU A 540 -1.42 -5.77 -10.14
C LEU A 540 -2.16 -7.01 -9.61
N GLY A 541 -1.85 -7.46 -8.39
CA GLY A 541 -2.51 -8.59 -7.73
C GLY A 541 -4.00 -8.36 -7.45
N PHE A 542 -4.47 -7.10 -7.42
CA PHE A 542 -5.88 -6.77 -7.29
C PHE A 542 -6.65 -6.84 -8.62
N PHE A 543 -5.94 -6.78 -9.72
CA PHE A 543 -6.46 -7.01 -11.07
C PHE A 543 -6.44 -8.49 -11.40
N ARG A 544 -5.29 -9.10 -11.25
CA ARG A 544 -4.98 -10.53 -11.40
C ARG A 544 -3.70 -10.85 -10.65
N ILE A 545 -3.61 -12.04 -10.12
CA ILE A 545 -2.38 -12.58 -9.53
C ILE A 545 -1.78 -13.65 -10.44
N TRP A 546 -0.46 -13.75 -10.48
CA TRP A 546 0.19 -14.92 -11.07
C TRP A 546 0.08 -16.08 -10.10
N GLU A 547 -0.81 -17.03 -10.43
CA GLU A 547 -1.08 -18.19 -9.58
C GLU A 547 -0.33 -19.40 -10.09
N ILE A 548 0.54 -19.94 -9.23
CA ILE A 548 1.43 -21.06 -9.51
C ILE A 548 0.88 -22.29 -8.81
N PRO A 549 0.79 -23.48 -9.50
CA PRO A 549 0.37 -24.70 -8.84
C PRO A 549 1.27 -25.07 -7.65
N VAL A 550 0.70 -25.62 -6.57
CA VAL A 550 1.47 -25.99 -5.35
C VAL A 550 2.54 -27.06 -5.59
N ASN A 551 2.37 -27.84 -6.64
CA ASN A 551 3.36 -28.86 -7.07
C ASN A 551 4.50 -28.30 -7.95
N SER A 552 4.48 -27.00 -8.26
CA SER A 552 5.55 -26.31 -8.98
C SER A 552 6.49 -25.59 -8.02
N VAL A 553 7.79 -25.58 -8.35
CA VAL A 553 8.83 -24.80 -7.67
C VAL A 553 9.03 -23.45 -8.36
N HIS A 554 9.08 -23.46 -9.69
CA HIS A 554 9.24 -22.26 -10.52
C HIS A 554 7.89 -21.68 -10.95
N GLY A 555 7.92 -20.43 -11.46
CA GLY A 555 6.73 -19.71 -11.89
C GLY A 555 6.24 -20.03 -13.31
N LEU A 556 6.95 -20.81 -14.12
CA LEU A 556 6.66 -21.03 -15.54
C LEU A 556 5.29 -21.68 -15.82
N LEU A 557 4.81 -22.55 -14.94
CA LEU A 557 3.51 -23.22 -15.06
C LEU A 557 2.37 -22.45 -14.43
N GLY A 558 2.60 -21.19 -14.05
CA GLY A 558 1.57 -20.31 -13.53
C GLY A 558 0.58 -19.82 -14.59
N GLN A 559 -0.49 -19.22 -14.13
CA GLN A 559 -1.50 -18.56 -14.94
C GLN A 559 -2.02 -17.31 -14.21
N PHE A 560 -2.51 -16.32 -14.93
CA PHE A 560 -3.19 -15.20 -14.29
C PHE A 560 -4.56 -15.64 -13.75
N ALA A 561 -4.83 -15.34 -12.51
CA ALA A 561 -6.08 -15.60 -11.82
C ALA A 561 -6.66 -14.29 -11.21
N PRO A 562 -7.88 -13.87 -11.63
CA PRO A 562 -8.68 -14.45 -12.71
C PRO A 562 -8.17 -14.06 -14.11
N SER A 563 -8.52 -14.86 -15.10
CA SER A 563 -8.32 -14.55 -16.51
C SER A 563 -9.31 -15.31 -17.39
N LEU A 564 -9.49 -14.85 -18.62
CA LEU A 564 -10.36 -15.46 -19.61
C LEU A 564 -9.60 -16.57 -20.34
N GLY A 565 -9.67 -17.82 -19.85
CA GLY A 565 -9.14 -19.00 -20.52
C GLY A 565 -9.74 -19.18 -21.91
N MET A 566 -9.08 -19.95 -22.76
CA MET A 566 -9.50 -20.22 -24.12
C MET A 566 -10.01 -21.66 -24.25
N SER A 567 -11.17 -21.84 -24.88
CA SER A 567 -11.63 -23.18 -25.20
C SER A 567 -10.86 -23.78 -26.39
N ARG A 568 -10.96 -25.10 -26.55
CA ARG A 568 -10.41 -25.78 -27.72
C ARG A 568 -10.91 -25.17 -29.02
N GLU A 569 -12.21 -24.95 -29.16
CA GLU A 569 -12.85 -24.40 -30.36
C GLU A 569 -12.33 -22.99 -30.67
N GLU A 570 -12.09 -22.20 -29.64
CA GLU A 570 -11.51 -20.87 -29.80
C GLU A 570 -10.06 -20.92 -30.30
N ILE A 571 -9.24 -21.81 -29.76
CA ILE A 571 -7.85 -22.01 -30.19
C ILE A 571 -7.83 -22.48 -31.66
N GLU A 572 -8.69 -23.46 -32.02
CA GLU A 572 -8.84 -23.93 -33.40
C GLU A 572 -9.35 -22.81 -34.34
N GLY A 573 -10.15 -21.88 -33.83
CA GLY A 573 -10.60 -20.67 -34.54
C GLY A 573 -9.47 -19.71 -34.93
N TYR A 574 -8.35 -19.72 -34.23
CA TYR A 574 -7.13 -19.01 -34.64
C TYR A 574 -6.39 -19.72 -35.77
N GLY A 575 -6.68 -21.01 -36.01
CA GLY A 575 -6.07 -21.85 -37.04
C GLY A 575 -5.08 -22.90 -36.51
N LEU A 576 -4.91 -22.99 -35.20
CA LEU A 576 -4.04 -23.99 -34.57
C LEU A 576 -4.84 -25.29 -34.37
N HIS A 577 -4.47 -26.35 -35.07
CA HIS A 577 -5.11 -27.65 -34.91
C HIS A 577 -4.80 -28.24 -33.52
N TRP A 578 -5.87 -28.41 -32.70
CA TRP A 578 -5.71 -28.85 -31.32
C TRP A 578 -5.20 -30.28 -31.19
N GLN A 579 -4.13 -30.45 -30.50
CA GLN A 579 -3.50 -31.73 -30.12
C GLN A 579 -3.24 -31.73 -28.60
N GLU A 580 -4.24 -32.16 -27.84
CA GLU A 580 -4.27 -31.98 -26.39
C GLU A 580 -3.04 -32.55 -25.69
N GLU A 581 -2.73 -33.81 -25.95
CA GLU A 581 -1.60 -34.51 -25.32
C GLU A 581 -0.26 -33.83 -25.67
N LEU A 582 -0.08 -33.40 -26.93
CA LEU A 582 1.13 -32.72 -27.38
C LEU A 582 1.28 -31.32 -26.73
N PHE A 583 0.18 -30.61 -26.56
CA PHE A 583 0.24 -29.21 -26.14
C PHE A 583 0.18 -29.01 -24.62
N THR A 584 -0.38 -29.98 -23.88
CA THR A 584 -0.60 -29.84 -22.43
C THR A 584 0.25 -30.77 -21.56
N GLU A 585 0.88 -31.79 -22.16
CA GLU A 585 1.81 -32.66 -21.44
C GLU A 585 3.26 -32.30 -21.72
N PRO A 586 4.19 -32.55 -20.78
CA PRO A 586 5.61 -32.25 -20.98
C PRO A 586 6.20 -32.84 -22.27
N PHE A 587 6.82 -31.98 -23.08
CA PHE A 587 7.43 -32.38 -24.33
C PHE A 587 8.83 -32.97 -24.10
N ILE A 588 8.92 -34.28 -24.08
CA ILE A 588 10.18 -35.02 -23.82
C ILE A 588 10.51 -35.94 -24.98
N ALA A 589 11.53 -35.58 -25.75
CA ALA A 589 12.02 -36.36 -26.89
C ALA A 589 13.51 -36.66 -26.71
N ASP A 590 14.02 -37.69 -27.41
CA ASP A 590 15.45 -38.11 -27.36
C ASP A 590 16.39 -36.91 -27.55
N TRP A 591 16.17 -36.13 -28.59
CA TRP A 591 17.00 -34.97 -28.90
C TRP A 591 16.93 -33.83 -27.83
N VAL A 592 15.83 -33.72 -27.13
CA VAL A 592 15.66 -32.77 -26.01
C VAL A 592 16.49 -33.22 -24.81
N ILE A 593 16.39 -34.50 -24.47
CA ILE A 593 17.17 -35.13 -23.38
C ILE A 593 18.68 -34.97 -23.64
N ASP A 594 19.13 -35.29 -24.86
CA ASP A 594 20.53 -35.16 -25.25
C ASP A 594 21.03 -33.71 -25.18
N ARG A 595 20.19 -32.75 -25.57
CA ARG A 595 20.55 -31.34 -25.55
C ARG A 595 20.65 -30.77 -24.11
N ILE A 596 19.76 -31.18 -23.20
CA ILE A 596 19.76 -30.73 -21.81
C ILE A 596 20.84 -31.39 -20.99
N PHE A 597 20.94 -32.74 -21.06
CA PHE A 597 21.70 -33.53 -20.10
C PHE A 597 23.07 -34.00 -20.63
N ARG A 598 23.32 -33.94 -21.95
CA ARG A 598 24.59 -34.31 -22.59
C ARG A 598 25.09 -35.64 -22.09
N GLU A 599 26.25 -35.68 -21.44
CA GLU A 599 26.87 -36.92 -20.88
C GLU A 599 25.99 -37.61 -19.82
N HIS A 600 25.03 -37.00 -19.26
CA HIS A 600 24.12 -37.58 -18.26
C HIS A 600 22.78 -38.06 -18.84
N ALA A 601 22.60 -37.97 -20.17
CA ALA A 601 21.34 -38.27 -20.83
C ALA A 601 20.87 -39.72 -20.59
N ASP A 602 21.78 -40.70 -20.67
CA ASP A 602 21.41 -42.10 -20.47
C ASP A 602 21.04 -42.43 -19.03
N GLU A 603 21.69 -41.79 -18.06
CA GLU A 603 21.30 -41.87 -16.64
C GLU A 603 19.89 -41.32 -16.43
N VAL A 604 19.58 -40.18 -17.05
CA VAL A 604 18.26 -39.54 -16.92
C VAL A 604 17.18 -40.42 -17.55
N ARG A 605 17.40 -40.95 -18.75
CA ARG A 605 16.48 -41.92 -19.40
C ARG A 605 16.19 -43.12 -18.50
N GLY A 606 17.23 -43.70 -17.92
CA GLY A 606 17.08 -44.89 -17.10
C GLY A 606 16.42 -44.68 -15.76
N LYS A 607 16.73 -43.59 -15.09
CA LYS A 607 16.33 -43.34 -13.71
C LYS A 607 15.01 -42.54 -13.56
N TYR A 608 14.81 -41.48 -14.35
CA TYR A 608 13.77 -40.52 -14.16
C TYR A 608 12.64 -40.57 -15.19
N LEU A 609 12.91 -41.20 -16.36
CA LEU A 609 11.99 -41.22 -17.49
C LEU A 609 11.48 -42.62 -17.78
N GLU A 610 10.35 -42.67 -18.47
CA GLU A 610 9.73 -43.88 -19.00
C GLU A 610 9.51 -43.66 -20.50
N HIS A 611 10.02 -44.57 -21.32
CA HIS A 611 9.85 -44.56 -22.78
C HIS A 611 8.37 -44.84 -23.10
N THR A 612 7.80 -44.08 -24.00
CA THR A 612 6.38 -44.24 -24.43
C THR A 612 6.27 -44.83 -25.83
N TRP A 613 6.57 -44.05 -26.86
CA TRP A 613 6.56 -44.49 -28.26
C TRP A 613 7.50 -43.63 -29.12
N GLY A 614 8.10 -44.24 -30.17
CA GLY A 614 9.05 -43.54 -31.05
C GLY A 614 10.23 -42.95 -30.29
N ASP A 615 10.44 -41.65 -30.36
CA ASP A 615 11.49 -40.92 -29.63
C ASP A 615 10.97 -40.22 -28.35
N ARG A 616 9.78 -40.61 -27.86
CA ARG A 616 9.08 -39.94 -26.81
C ARG A 616 9.21 -40.60 -25.45
N TYR A 617 9.28 -39.80 -24.43
CA TYR A 617 9.33 -40.17 -23.02
C TYR A 617 8.30 -39.42 -22.20
N ARG A 618 8.00 -39.90 -21.01
CA ARG A 618 7.28 -39.21 -19.96
C ARG A 618 8.05 -39.30 -18.64
N MET A 619 7.78 -38.38 -17.74
CA MET A 619 8.32 -38.43 -16.39
C MET A 619 7.78 -39.66 -15.65
N ARG A 620 8.60 -40.36 -14.89
CA ARG A 620 8.10 -41.39 -13.96
C ARG A 620 7.22 -40.73 -12.89
N SER A 621 6.26 -41.47 -12.35
CA SER A 621 5.29 -40.96 -11.36
C SER A 621 5.92 -40.34 -10.12
N GLU A 622 7.12 -40.81 -9.73
CA GLU A 622 7.92 -40.34 -8.61
C GLU A 622 8.55 -38.94 -8.86
N TYR A 623 8.65 -38.55 -10.14
CA TYR A 623 9.32 -37.30 -10.56
C TYR A 623 8.43 -36.44 -11.46
N CYS A 624 7.12 -36.71 -11.52
CA CYS A 624 6.21 -36.07 -12.48
C CYS A 624 5.85 -34.61 -12.15
N THR A 625 6.30 -34.05 -11.02
CA THR A 625 6.15 -32.66 -10.65
C THR A 625 7.45 -32.07 -10.12
N GLN A 626 7.63 -30.77 -10.23
CA GLN A 626 8.84 -30.11 -9.73
C GLN A 626 9.02 -30.32 -8.22
N ARG A 627 7.95 -30.35 -7.40
CA ARG A 627 8.06 -30.62 -5.95
C ARG A 627 8.54 -32.03 -5.66
N LYS A 628 8.08 -33.04 -6.39
CA LYS A 628 8.59 -34.40 -6.24
C LYS A 628 10.07 -34.53 -6.63
N ILE A 629 10.50 -33.79 -7.64
CA ILE A 629 11.91 -33.69 -8.01
C ILE A 629 12.70 -33.03 -6.88
N GLU A 630 12.23 -31.90 -6.35
CA GLU A 630 12.86 -31.21 -5.20
C GLU A 630 13.02 -32.13 -3.99
N GLU A 631 11.99 -32.91 -3.65
CA GLU A 631 12.03 -33.90 -2.56
C GLU A 631 13.04 -35.04 -2.79
N ALA A 632 13.32 -35.34 -4.04
CA ALA A 632 14.31 -36.36 -4.39
C ALA A 632 15.77 -35.84 -4.36
N PHE A 633 15.97 -34.54 -4.43
CA PHE A 633 17.27 -33.87 -4.43
C PHE A 633 17.46 -33.05 -3.17
N THR A 634 17.76 -33.69 -2.05
CA THR A 634 17.89 -33.05 -0.71
C THR A 634 19.36 -33.04 -0.26
N GLY A 635 19.71 -32.13 0.65
CA GLY A 635 21.06 -32.01 1.23
C GLY A 635 22.02 -31.18 0.37
N GLU A 636 23.33 -31.37 0.58
CA GLU A 636 24.34 -30.73 -0.27
C GLU A 636 24.42 -31.47 -1.61
N LEU A 637 24.08 -30.75 -2.68
CA LEU A 637 24.05 -31.28 -4.03
C LEU A 637 25.38 -31.04 -4.74
N SER A 638 25.85 -32.06 -5.50
CA SER A 638 26.96 -31.88 -6.43
C SER A 638 26.54 -31.04 -7.64
N GLU A 639 27.51 -30.51 -8.40
CA GLU A 639 27.22 -29.76 -9.65
C GLU A 639 26.41 -30.62 -10.64
N LYS A 640 26.71 -31.92 -10.71
CA LYS A 640 25.94 -32.87 -11.50
C LYS A 640 24.50 -32.99 -11.04
N ASP A 641 24.26 -33.12 -9.72
CA ASP A 641 22.91 -33.26 -9.18
C ASP A 641 22.09 -31.98 -9.42
N ILE A 642 22.70 -30.81 -9.28
CA ILE A 642 22.08 -29.52 -9.60
C ILE A 642 21.71 -29.49 -11.08
N TRP A 643 22.60 -29.86 -11.99
CA TRP A 643 22.33 -29.90 -13.42
C TRP A 643 21.17 -30.84 -13.76
N ILE A 644 21.19 -32.07 -13.23
CA ILE A 644 20.11 -33.05 -13.46
C ILE A 644 18.77 -32.49 -12.89
N ARG A 645 18.75 -32.03 -11.68
CA ARG A 645 17.55 -31.43 -11.05
C ARG A 645 16.96 -30.31 -11.90
N ASP A 646 17.79 -29.35 -12.29
CA ASP A 646 17.34 -28.17 -13.02
C ASP A 646 16.89 -28.55 -14.45
N GLY A 647 17.55 -29.51 -15.08
CA GLY A 647 17.10 -30.08 -16.34
C GLY A 647 15.74 -30.79 -16.23
N LEU A 648 15.51 -31.54 -15.15
CA LEU A 648 14.21 -32.17 -14.89
C LEU A 648 13.13 -31.16 -14.65
N TYR A 649 13.39 -30.03 -13.94
CA TYR A 649 12.45 -28.92 -13.80
C TYR A 649 12.06 -28.33 -15.15
N SER A 650 13.06 -28.17 -16.04
CA SER A 650 12.82 -27.66 -17.39
C SER A 650 11.93 -28.61 -18.20
N LEU A 651 12.17 -29.94 -18.15
CA LEU A 651 11.32 -30.92 -18.82
C LEU A 651 9.86 -30.84 -18.37
N VAL A 652 9.60 -30.74 -17.05
CA VAL A 652 8.23 -30.67 -16.51
C VAL A 652 7.51 -29.43 -16.99
N SER A 653 8.19 -28.31 -17.21
CA SER A 653 7.58 -27.04 -17.62
C SER A 653 7.48 -26.84 -19.14
N ASP A 654 8.00 -27.77 -19.95
CA ASP A 654 7.99 -27.65 -21.41
C ASP A 654 6.62 -28.10 -21.99
N VAL A 655 5.63 -27.26 -21.83
CA VAL A 655 4.27 -27.40 -22.38
C VAL A 655 3.89 -26.17 -23.17
N LEU A 656 3.04 -26.31 -24.20
CA LEU A 656 2.58 -25.16 -25.01
C LEU A 656 1.44 -24.39 -24.33
N PHE A 657 0.55 -25.13 -23.64
CA PHE A 657 -0.58 -24.59 -22.89
C PHE A 657 -0.62 -25.20 -21.48
N VAL A 658 -1.08 -24.42 -20.52
CA VAL A 658 -1.48 -24.88 -19.18
C VAL A 658 -3.01 -24.95 -19.10
N ARG A 659 -3.55 -25.96 -18.39
CA ARG A 659 -5.00 -26.03 -18.12
C ARG A 659 -5.39 -25.01 -17.09
N ASP A 660 -6.59 -24.47 -17.25
CA ASP A 660 -7.18 -23.64 -16.21
C ASP A 660 -7.39 -24.43 -14.91
N HIS A 661 -7.07 -23.81 -13.77
CA HIS A 661 -7.14 -24.47 -12.46
C HIS A 661 -8.59 -24.72 -11.99
N ARG A 662 -9.57 -23.99 -12.54
CA ARG A 662 -10.97 -24.02 -12.15
C ARG A 662 -11.85 -24.75 -13.16
N ASP A 663 -11.52 -24.64 -14.45
CA ASP A 663 -12.23 -25.29 -15.55
C ASP A 663 -11.26 -26.07 -16.44
N PRO A 664 -11.24 -27.42 -16.36
CA PRO A 664 -10.30 -28.25 -17.15
C PRO A 664 -10.52 -28.18 -18.65
N ASN A 665 -11.62 -27.58 -19.14
CA ASN A 665 -11.90 -27.40 -20.56
C ASN A 665 -11.33 -26.09 -21.12
N LEU A 666 -10.72 -25.25 -20.27
CA LEU A 666 -10.08 -24.01 -20.66
C LEU A 666 -8.57 -24.11 -20.56
N PHE A 667 -7.89 -23.37 -21.44
CA PHE A 667 -6.45 -23.42 -21.58
C PHE A 667 -5.87 -22.00 -21.62
N HIS A 668 -4.63 -21.88 -21.15
CA HIS A 668 -3.85 -20.63 -21.18
C HIS A 668 -2.53 -20.90 -21.92
N PRO A 669 -2.12 -20.02 -22.85
CA PRO A 669 -0.79 -20.13 -23.45
C PRO A 669 0.26 -20.08 -22.33
N ARG A 670 1.21 -21.02 -22.34
CA ARG A 670 2.28 -21.00 -21.32
C ARG A 670 3.20 -19.80 -21.55
N ILE A 671 3.44 -19.04 -20.50
CA ILE A 671 4.28 -17.83 -20.55
C ILE A 671 5.70 -18.16 -21.01
N SER A 672 6.28 -17.34 -21.89
CA SER A 672 7.66 -17.48 -22.39
C SER A 672 8.01 -18.81 -23.07
N VAL A 673 7.01 -19.56 -23.54
CA VAL A 673 7.22 -20.88 -24.18
C VAL A 673 8.01 -20.81 -25.48
N GLN A 674 8.12 -19.61 -26.09
CA GLN A 674 8.89 -19.39 -27.32
C GLN A 674 10.38 -19.75 -27.20
N PHE A 675 10.89 -19.89 -25.99
CA PHE A 675 12.27 -20.27 -25.71
C PHE A 675 12.45 -21.77 -25.43
N ASP A 676 11.37 -22.56 -25.49
CA ASP A 676 11.36 -23.97 -25.11
C ASP A 676 11.21 -24.92 -26.31
N PHE A 677 11.47 -26.21 -26.09
CA PHE A 677 11.61 -27.23 -27.14
C PHE A 677 10.28 -27.59 -27.79
N ILE A 678 9.16 -27.57 -27.04
CA ILE A 678 7.85 -27.80 -27.67
C ILE A 678 7.57 -26.72 -28.73
N TYR A 679 7.85 -25.47 -28.46
CA TYR A 679 7.67 -24.40 -29.44
C TYR A 679 8.65 -24.54 -30.60
N GLU A 680 9.94 -24.89 -30.34
CA GLU A 680 10.93 -25.13 -31.35
C GLU A 680 10.48 -26.24 -32.33
N SER A 681 9.77 -27.28 -31.82
CA SER A 681 9.30 -28.44 -32.60
C SER A 681 8.10 -28.13 -33.53
N LEU A 682 7.42 -26.99 -33.34
CA LEU A 682 6.26 -26.63 -34.18
C LEU A 682 6.69 -26.23 -35.59
N TYR A 683 5.78 -26.40 -36.56
CA TYR A 683 5.95 -25.82 -37.89
C TYR A 683 5.86 -24.29 -37.83
N ASP A 684 6.54 -23.61 -38.78
CA ASP A 684 6.58 -22.15 -38.81
C ASP A 684 5.18 -21.51 -38.94
N SER A 685 4.25 -22.19 -39.65
CA SER A 685 2.84 -21.79 -39.71
C SER A 685 2.18 -21.81 -38.33
N ASP A 686 2.41 -22.85 -37.56
CA ASP A 686 1.80 -23.03 -36.22
C ASP A 686 2.42 -22.07 -35.22
N LYS A 687 3.73 -21.79 -35.32
CA LYS A 687 4.42 -20.75 -34.53
C LYS A 687 3.80 -19.37 -34.76
N ALA A 688 3.53 -19.02 -36.03
CA ALA A 688 2.93 -17.73 -36.37
C ALA A 688 1.51 -17.59 -35.79
N ILE A 689 0.71 -18.65 -35.88
CA ILE A 689 -0.65 -18.72 -35.32
C ILE A 689 -0.59 -18.63 -33.78
N PHE A 690 0.26 -19.43 -33.16
CA PHE A 690 0.44 -19.43 -31.73
C PHE A 690 0.88 -18.06 -31.20
N ASN A 691 1.83 -17.39 -31.86
CA ASN A 691 2.28 -16.06 -31.47
C ASN A 691 1.16 -15.01 -31.56
N LYS A 692 0.29 -15.10 -32.57
CA LYS A 692 -0.87 -14.22 -32.68
C LYS A 692 -1.84 -14.43 -31.51
N LEU A 693 -2.15 -15.70 -31.21
CA LEU A 693 -2.99 -16.09 -30.08
C LEU A 693 -2.37 -15.65 -28.75
N TYR A 694 -1.08 -15.91 -28.56
CA TYR A 694 -0.30 -15.54 -27.36
C TYR A 694 -0.35 -14.02 -27.11
N ASN A 695 -0.08 -13.23 -28.15
CA ASN A 695 -0.08 -11.77 -28.02
C ASN A 695 -1.49 -11.22 -27.71
N ASP A 696 -2.52 -11.79 -28.34
CA ASP A 696 -3.90 -11.42 -28.01
C ASP A 696 -4.23 -11.74 -26.56
N TYR A 697 -3.89 -12.95 -26.10
CA TYR A 697 -4.16 -13.41 -24.73
C TYR A 697 -3.51 -12.51 -23.69
N TYR A 698 -2.20 -12.24 -23.80
CA TYR A 698 -1.45 -11.53 -22.75
C TYR A 698 -1.62 -10.02 -22.80
N TYR A 699 -1.88 -9.41 -23.97
CA TYR A 699 -1.81 -7.95 -24.12
C TYR A 699 -3.15 -7.27 -24.43
N ARG A 700 -4.21 -8.00 -24.78
CA ARG A 700 -5.49 -7.39 -25.18
C ARG A 700 -6.72 -8.03 -24.54
N ARG A 701 -6.85 -9.35 -24.65
CA ARG A 701 -8.05 -10.12 -24.32
C ARG A 701 -8.64 -9.78 -22.94
N ASN A 702 -7.78 -9.64 -21.95
CA ASN A 702 -8.18 -9.55 -20.55
C ASN A 702 -8.35 -8.11 -20.04
N ASN A 703 -7.98 -7.06 -20.77
CA ASN A 703 -7.95 -5.68 -20.27
C ASN A 703 -9.28 -5.24 -19.65
N GLN A 704 -10.39 -5.37 -20.38
CA GLN A 704 -11.70 -4.96 -19.88
C GLN A 704 -12.18 -5.83 -18.70
N PHE A 705 -11.91 -7.12 -18.75
CA PHE A 705 -12.22 -8.05 -17.67
C PHE A 705 -11.43 -7.70 -16.39
N TRP A 706 -10.14 -7.48 -16.50
CA TRP A 706 -9.30 -7.10 -15.34
C TRP A 706 -9.66 -5.72 -14.79
N TYR A 707 -10.05 -4.76 -15.63
CA TYR A 707 -10.61 -3.49 -15.16
C TYR A 707 -11.81 -3.73 -14.25
N GLN A 708 -12.78 -4.53 -14.70
CA GLN A 708 -13.98 -4.84 -13.92
C GLN A 708 -13.64 -5.57 -12.61
N GLU A 709 -12.70 -6.51 -12.65
CA GLU A 709 -12.26 -7.24 -11.46
C GLU A 709 -11.57 -6.33 -10.43
N ALA A 710 -10.77 -5.39 -10.89
CA ALA A 710 -10.14 -4.41 -10.01
C ALA A 710 -11.17 -3.46 -9.38
N MET A 711 -12.13 -2.99 -10.19
CA MET A 711 -13.17 -2.05 -9.73
C MET A 711 -14.18 -2.66 -8.74
N LYS A 712 -14.29 -3.98 -8.65
CA LYS A 712 -15.04 -4.64 -7.58
C LYS A 712 -14.38 -4.50 -6.19
N LYS A 713 -13.08 -4.25 -6.14
CA LYS A 713 -12.22 -4.32 -4.93
C LYS A 713 -11.59 -2.98 -4.57
N LEU A 714 -10.75 -2.44 -5.45
CA LEU A 714 -9.89 -1.29 -5.17
C LEU A 714 -10.62 -0.04 -4.67
N PRO A 715 -11.80 0.36 -5.20
CA PRO A 715 -12.51 1.52 -4.67
C PRO A 715 -12.80 1.41 -3.17
N LYS A 716 -13.22 0.24 -2.70
CA LYS A 716 -13.50 0.00 -1.27
C LYS A 716 -12.24 0.09 -0.41
N LEU A 717 -11.11 -0.41 -0.93
CA LEU A 717 -9.84 -0.41 -0.22
C LEU A 717 -9.24 0.98 -0.12
N VAL A 718 -9.12 1.69 -1.24
CA VAL A 718 -8.49 3.03 -1.25
C VAL A 718 -9.33 4.06 -0.50
N ASN A 719 -10.65 3.89 -0.47
CA ASN A 719 -11.56 4.78 0.26
C ASN A 719 -11.73 4.38 1.75
N ALA A 720 -11.16 3.26 2.18
CA ALA A 720 -11.26 2.82 3.57
C ALA A 720 -10.63 3.78 4.57
N THR A 721 -9.67 4.60 4.13
CA THR A 721 -8.93 5.56 4.96
C THR A 721 -8.60 6.82 4.16
N ARG A 722 -8.11 7.87 4.86
CA ARG A 722 -7.59 9.09 4.22
C ARG A 722 -6.09 9.05 3.94
N MET A 723 -5.42 7.92 4.10
CA MET A 723 -4.00 7.81 3.75
C MET A 723 -3.77 8.08 2.26
N LEU A 724 -2.65 8.75 1.92
CA LEU A 724 -2.24 8.92 0.53
C LEU A 724 -1.83 7.56 -0.07
N VAL A 725 -2.46 7.20 -1.19
CA VAL A 725 -2.29 5.88 -1.81
C VAL A 725 -1.22 5.94 -2.90
N CYS A 726 -0.19 5.12 -2.76
CA CYS A 726 0.83 4.87 -3.78
C CYS A 726 0.84 3.40 -4.14
N ALA A 727 1.08 3.08 -5.40
CA ALA A 727 1.16 1.69 -5.87
C ALA A 727 2.58 1.29 -6.24
N GLU A 728 2.87 0.01 -6.11
CA GLU A 728 3.94 -0.64 -6.86
C GLU A 728 3.28 -1.30 -8.09
N ASP A 729 3.53 -0.74 -9.26
CA ASP A 729 2.92 -1.11 -10.54
C ASP A 729 4.01 -1.45 -11.58
N LEU A 730 4.95 -2.29 -11.17
CA LEU A 730 6.07 -2.76 -11.99
C LEU A 730 5.79 -4.13 -12.62
N GLY A 731 6.59 -4.50 -13.64
CA GLY A 731 6.53 -5.76 -14.34
C GLY A 731 5.64 -5.73 -15.57
N MET A 732 4.89 -6.79 -15.84
CA MET A 732 3.97 -6.89 -16.98
C MET A 732 2.69 -6.14 -16.66
N VAL A 733 2.62 -4.85 -17.01
CA VAL A 733 1.52 -3.95 -16.66
C VAL A 733 0.50 -3.88 -17.81
N PRO A 734 -0.74 -4.38 -17.64
CA PRO A 734 -1.79 -4.21 -18.66
C PRO A 734 -2.34 -2.78 -18.67
N ASP A 735 -2.87 -2.35 -19.81
CA ASP A 735 -3.38 -0.98 -20.02
C ASP A 735 -4.45 -0.57 -19.00
N CYS A 736 -5.28 -1.51 -18.58
CA CYS A 736 -6.35 -1.26 -17.60
C CYS A 736 -5.85 -0.77 -16.24
N VAL A 737 -4.60 -1.01 -15.89
CA VAL A 737 -4.01 -0.53 -14.63
C VAL A 737 -3.97 0.98 -14.60
N ALA A 738 -3.51 1.61 -15.68
CA ALA A 738 -3.49 3.07 -15.79
C ALA A 738 -4.90 3.67 -15.71
N TRP A 739 -5.92 3.01 -16.28
CA TRP A 739 -7.30 3.47 -16.21
C TRP A 739 -7.81 3.52 -14.76
N VAL A 740 -7.64 2.43 -14.03
CA VAL A 740 -8.08 2.32 -12.62
C VAL A 740 -7.29 3.29 -11.74
N MET A 741 -5.96 3.36 -11.90
CA MET A 741 -5.13 4.25 -11.08
C MET A 741 -5.49 5.72 -11.30
N ASN A 742 -5.77 6.13 -12.54
CA ASN A 742 -6.23 7.48 -12.84
C ASN A 742 -7.63 7.77 -12.25
N GLU A 743 -8.55 6.82 -12.32
CA GLU A 743 -9.90 6.95 -11.78
C GLU A 743 -9.88 7.07 -10.25
N LEU A 744 -9.08 6.25 -9.58
CA LEU A 744 -8.97 6.22 -8.12
C LEU A 744 -7.91 7.15 -7.53
N ARG A 745 -7.20 7.93 -8.38
CA ARG A 745 -6.13 8.86 -7.98
C ARG A 745 -4.99 8.19 -7.19
N ILE A 746 -4.64 6.96 -7.56
CA ILE A 746 -3.52 6.23 -6.99
C ILE A 746 -2.22 6.70 -7.65
N LEU A 747 -1.19 7.01 -6.85
CA LEU A 747 0.11 7.41 -7.35
C LEU A 747 0.86 6.20 -7.92
N SER A 748 1.34 6.33 -9.18
CA SER A 748 2.17 5.32 -9.83
C SER A 748 3.62 5.37 -9.34
N LEU A 749 4.39 4.31 -9.58
CA LEU A 749 5.83 4.26 -9.33
C LEU A 749 6.59 4.45 -10.64
N GLU A 750 7.50 5.44 -10.69
CA GLU A 750 8.29 5.78 -11.86
C GLU A 750 9.79 5.59 -11.59
N ILE A 751 10.41 4.66 -12.32
CA ILE A 751 11.83 4.31 -12.21
C ILE A 751 12.49 4.52 -13.57
N GLN A 752 13.47 5.41 -13.64
CA GLN A 752 14.11 5.77 -14.91
C GLN A 752 14.84 4.59 -15.58
N SER A 753 15.50 3.76 -14.76
CA SER A 753 16.24 2.58 -15.25
C SER A 753 15.33 1.38 -15.60
N MET A 754 14.03 1.47 -15.30
CA MET A 754 13.04 0.42 -15.52
C MET A 754 11.73 1.04 -16.00
N PRO A 755 11.69 1.60 -17.23
CA PRO A 755 10.49 2.25 -17.76
C PRO A 755 9.37 1.24 -17.99
N LYS A 756 8.13 1.68 -17.86
CA LYS A 756 6.94 0.85 -18.13
C LYS A 756 6.72 0.59 -19.62
N ASP A 757 7.22 1.48 -20.47
CA ASP A 757 7.24 1.26 -21.92
C ASP A 757 8.40 0.33 -22.29
N PRO A 758 8.14 -0.90 -22.78
CA PRO A 758 9.16 -1.87 -23.14
C PRO A 758 10.04 -1.46 -24.32
N HIS A 759 9.64 -0.43 -25.10
CA HIS A 759 10.41 0.10 -26.21
C HIS A 759 11.47 1.12 -25.79
N LEU A 760 11.40 1.58 -24.53
CA LEU A 760 12.37 2.52 -23.98
C LEU A 760 13.38 1.78 -23.10
N ARG A 761 14.66 2.08 -23.29
CA ARG A 761 15.70 1.55 -22.39
C ARG A 761 15.76 2.31 -21.06
N PHE A 762 15.51 3.62 -21.13
CA PHE A 762 15.47 4.52 -19.98
C PHE A 762 14.26 5.44 -20.07
N GLY A 763 13.61 5.69 -18.95
CA GLY A 763 12.50 6.61 -18.84
C GLY A 763 12.95 8.09 -18.91
N HIS A 764 12.06 8.96 -19.30
CA HIS A 764 12.27 10.41 -19.30
C HIS A 764 11.68 11.02 -18.03
N LEU A 765 12.53 11.44 -17.10
CA LEU A 765 12.09 12.02 -15.81
C LEU A 765 11.14 13.22 -15.99
N GLY A 766 11.37 14.05 -17.02
CA GLY A 766 10.54 15.22 -17.31
C GLY A 766 9.11 14.91 -17.77
N THR A 767 8.83 13.66 -18.16
CA THR A 767 7.49 13.20 -18.58
C THR A 767 6.76 12.39 -17.52
N ASN A 768 7.34 12.23 -16.35
CA ASN A 768 6.67 11.54 -15.26
C ASN A 768 5.32 12.20 -14.94
N PRO A 769 4.26 11.42 -14.71
CA PRO A 769 2.99 11.98 -14.23
C PRO A 769 3.17 12.72 -12.91
N TYR A 770 2.41 13.80 -12.70
CA TYR A 770 2.40 14.45 -11.39
C TYR A 770 1.95 13.48 -10.28
N SER A 771 0.89 12.70 -10.52
CA SER A 771 0.39 11.69 -9.59
C SER A 771 1.28 10.44 -9.57
N SER A 772 2.56 10.62 -9.20
CA SER A 772 3.54 9.54 -9.16
C SER A 772 4.56 9.71 -8.04
N VAL A 773 5.26 8.61 -7.78
CA VAL A 773 6.45 8.53 -6.95
C VAL A 773 7.64 8.25 -7.86
N SER A 774 8.60 9.17 -7.94
CA SER A 774 9.86 8.97 -8.63
C SER A 774 10.90 8.41 -7.67
N THR A 775 11.66 7.41 -8.12
CA THR A 775 12.79 6.86 -7.36
C THR A 775 13.92 6.44 -8.31
N ILE A 776 15.15 6.36 -7.80
CA ILE A 776 16.30 5.82 -8.52
C ILE A 776 16.30 4.30 -8.45
N SER A 777 16.14 3.76 -7.25
CA SER A 777 16.09 2.33 -6.98
C SER A 777 15.05 2.01 -5.90
N THR A 778 14.56 0.77 -5.91
CA THR A 778 13.75 0.22 -4.81
C THR A 778 14.61 -0.73 -3.96
N HIS A 779 14.03 -1.23 -2.87
CA HIS A 779 14.69 -2.26 -2.04
C HIS A 779 14.91 -3.60 -2.77
N ASP A 780 14.20 -3.83 -3.89
CA ASP A 780 14.31 -5.03 -4.73
C ASP A 780 15.33 -4.90 -5.86
N MET A 781 15.90 -3.70 -6.03
CA MET A 781 16.84 -3.38 -7.09
C MET A 781 18.24 -3.16 -6.54
N PRO A 782 19.30 -3.24 -7.40
CA PRO A 782 20.60 -2.71 -7.07
C PRO A 782 20.51 -1.23 -6.70
N THR A 783 21.30 -0.78 -5.72
CA THR A 783 21.47 0.66 -5.45
C THR A 783 22.09 1.36 -6.66
N LEU A 784 22.00 2.69 -6.75
CA LEU A 784 22.57 3.47 -7.85
C LEU A 784 24.04 3.09 -8.15
N ARG A 785 24.85 2.94 -7.11
CA ARG A 785 26.28 2.58 -7.24
C ARG A 785 26.47 1.20 -7.84
N LEU A 786 25.74 0.21 -7.34
CA LEU A 786 25.82 -1.17 -7.84
C LEU A 786 25.29 -1.24 -9.27
N TRP A 787 24.14 -0.64 -9.56
CA TRP A 787 23.55 -0.57 -10.89
C TRP A 787 24.51 0.08 -11.90
N TRP A 788 25.26 1.12 -11.49
CA TRP A 788 26.21 1.79 -12.34
C TRP A 788 27.39 0.90 -12.76
N ASP A 789 27.89 0.10 -11.83
CA ASP A 789 29.12 -0.68 -12.04
C ASP A 789 28.89 -2.10 -12.52
N GLU A 790 27.67 -2.65 -12.45
CA GLU A 790 27.40 -4.04 -12.84
C GLU A 790 27.27 -4.27 -14.36
N ASP A 791 26.94 -3.22 -15.14
CA ASP A 791 26.79 -3.30 -16.60
C ASP A 791 27.34 -2.03 -17.28
N TRP A 792 28.60 -2.05 -17.63
CA TRP A 792 29.30 -0.91 -18.22
C TRP A 792 28.76 -0.47 -19.60
N PRO A 793 28.38 -1.35 -20.54
CA PRO A 793 27.70 -0.93 -21.76
C PRO A 793 26.40 -0.16 -21.52
N ARG A 794 25.60 -0.61 -20.57
CA ARG A 794 24.35 0.08 -20.19
C ARG A 794 24.62 1.46 -19.59
N THR A 795 25.58 1.54 -18.70
CA THR A 795 25.89 2.83 -18.04
C THR A 795 26.61 3.78 -18.97
N GLN A 796 27.39 3.30 -19.95
CA GLN A 796 27.94 4.15 -21.01
C GLN A 796 26.84 4.75 -21.88
N ASP A 797 25.82 3.97 -22.25
CA ASP A 797 24.66 4.44 -22.97
C ASP A 797 23.88 5.50 -22.17
N TYR A 798 23.64 5.22 -20.87
CA TYR A 798 23.01 6.19 -19.97
C TYR A 798 23.81 7.48 -19.83
N PHE A 799 25.14 7.40 -19.70
CA PHE A 799 26.03 8.54 -19.62
C PHE A 799 25.96 9.44 -20.84
N ASN A 800 25.97 8.84 -22.06
CA ASN A 800 25.95 9.59 -23.31
C ASN A 800 24.54 10.13 -23.64
N ASN A 801 23.50 9.27 -23.53
CA ASN A 801 22.17 9.55 -24.11
C ASN A 801 21.18 10.13 -23.10
N VAL A 802 21.35 9.86 -21.79
CA VAL A 802 20.48 10.39 -20.73
C VAL A 802 21.13 11.57 -20.02
N LEU A 803 22.42 11.45 -19.67
CA LEU A 803 23.15 12.52 -19.00
C LEU A 803 23.73 13.54 -19.99
N HIS A 804 23.73 13.24 -21.30
CA HIS A 804 24.28 14.07 -22.39
C HIS A 804 25.75 14.46 -22.16
N ARG A 805 26.57 13.46 -21.80
CA ARG A 805 27.99 13.61 -21.54
C ARG A 805 28.82 12.87 -22.56
N GLU A 806 29.98 13.40 -22.87
CA GLU A 806 30.94 12.83 -23.82
C GLU A 806 32.08 12.10 -23.12
N GLY A 807 32.68 11.14 -23.83
CA GLY A 807 33.81 10.37 -23.35
C GLY A 807 33.37 9.08 -22.59
N PRO A 808 34.33 8.37 -21.98
CA PRO A 808 34.04 7.17 -21.23
C PRO A 808 33.33 7.50 -19.91
N ALA A 809 32.30 6.70 -19.58
CA ALA A 809 31.64 6.78 -18.28
C ALA A 809 32.65 6.40 -17.16
N PRO A 810 32.77 7.20 -16.11
CA PRO A 810 33.69 6.91 -15.03
C PRO A 810 33.22 5.72 -14.17
N HIS A 811 34.15 4.84 -13.82
CA HIS A 811 33.93 3.72 -12.90
C HIS A 811 35.05 3.67 -11.85
N PRO A 812 34.73 3.45 -10.56
CA PRO A 812 33.38 3.43 -9.97
C PRO A 812 32.65 4.77 -10.10
N LEU A 813 31.33 4.77 -9.85
CA LEU A 813 30.49 5.98 -9.89
C LEU A 813 31.05 7.06 -8.96
N PRO A 814 31.50 8.24 -9.48
CA PRO A 814 31.98 9.32 -8.61
C PRO A 814 30.84 10.08 -7.96
N GLY A 815 31.10 10.67 -6.78
CA GLY A 815 30.09 11.38 -5.98
C GLY A 815 29.44 12.55 -6.70
N TRP A 816 30.18 13.32 -7.49
CA TRP A 816 29.64 14.44 -8.28
C TRP A 816 28.63 13.98 -9.34
N LEU A 817 28.82 12.78 -9.93
CA LEU A 817 27.92 12.22 -10.91
C LEU A 817 26.68 11.63 -10.26
N ALA A 818 26.84 10.97 -9.11
CA ALA A 818 25.72 10.55 -8.28
C ALA A 818 24.84 11.74 -7.89
N ARG A 819 25.48 12.87 -7.51
CA ARG A 819 24.77 14.13 -7.18
C ARG A 819 23.99 14.68 -8.37
N ASP A 820 24.52 14.63 -9.59
CA ASP A 820 23.81 15.03 -10.82
C ASP A 820 22.57 14.15 -11.04
N ILE A 821 22.72 12.83 -10.91
CA ILE A 821 21.60 11.88 -11.08
C ILE A 821 20.50 12.12 -10.03
N VAL A 822 20.87 12.32 -8.77
CA VAL A 822 19.93 12.65 -7.68
C VAL A 822 19.20 13.96 -7.96
N SER A 823 19.93 15.00 -8.38
CA SER A 823 19.35 16.30 -8.74
C SER A 823 18.30 16.19 -9.85
N ARG A 824 18.57 15.39 -10.88
CA ARG A 824 17.64 15.16 -12.00
C ARG A 824 16.36 14.47 -11.53
N HIS A 825 16.44 13.50 -10.64
CA HIS A 825 15.26 12.83 -10.07
C HIS A 825 14.42 13.78 -9.21
N LEU A 826 15.07 14.58 -8.38
CA LEU A 826 14.41 15.63 -7.59
C LEU A 826 13.69 16.67 -8.47
N SER A 827 14.25 16.97 -9.63
CA SER A 827 13.67 17.93 -10.58
C SER A 827 12.48 17.38 -11.39
N SER A 828 12.18 16.06 -11.30
CA SER A 828 11.04 15.45 -11.98
C SER A 828 9.71 16.09 -11.56
N PRO A 829 8.67 16.09 -12.41
CA PRO A 829 7.35 16.63 -12.06
C PRO A 829 6.56 15.77 -11.07
N SER A 830 7.03 14.57 -10.73
CA SER A 830 6.38 13.66 -9.77
C SER A 830 6.09 14.35 -8.43
N MET A 831 4.91 14.09 -7.85
CA MET A 831 4.52 14.62 -6.54
C MET A 831 5.52 14.23 -5.46
N LEU A 832 5.92 12.97 -5.44
CA LEU A 832 6.89 12.44 -4.48
C LEU A 832 8.18 12.04 -5.21
N CYS A 833 9.33 12.36 -4.62
CA CYS A 833 10.62 11.80 -4.98
C CYS A 833 11.20 11.14 -3.74
N VAL A 834 11.19 9.80 -3.71
CA VAL A 834 11.59 9.01 -2.55
C VAL A 834 12.80 8.17 -2.92
N LEU A 835 13.95 8.50 -2.36
CA LEU A 835 15.21 7.81 -2.66
C LEU A 835 15.60 6.89 -1.49
N SER A 836 16.24 5.77 -1.79
CA SER A 836 16.83 4.94 -0.74
C SER A 836 17.89 5.74 0.03
N LEU A 837 18.08 5.41 1.31
CA LEU A 837 19.16 6.03 2.10
C LEU A 837 20.52 5.82 1.44
N GLN A 838 20.74 4.66 0.83
CA GLN A 838 21.98 4.34 0.11
C GLN A 838 22.18 5.22 -1.12
N ASP A 839 21.10 5.52 -1.86
CA ASP A 839 21.16 6.41 -3.03
C ASP A 839 21.45 7.86 -2.59
N TRP A 840 20.89 8.32 -1.46
CA TRP A 840 21.29 9.59 -0.86
C TRP A 840 22.76 9.59 -0.47
N MET A 841 23.26 8.55 0.22
CA MET A 841 24.67 8.46 0.63
C MET A 841 25.64 8.33 -0.56
N SER A 842 25.16 7.95 -1.74
CA SER A 842 26.01 7.83 -2.93
C SER A 842 26.67 9.13 -3.37
N ILE A 843 26.14 10.29 -2.97
CA ILE A 843 26.70 11.60 -3.31
C ILE A 843 27.97 11.96 -2.53
N ASP A 844 28.22 11.30 -1.40
CA ASP A 844 29.39 11.53 -0.54
C ASP A 844 30.31 10.30 -0.50
N GLU A 845 31.46 10.40 -1.14
CA GLU A 845 32.42 9.28 -1.27
C GLU A 845 33.03 8.87 0.08
N THR A 846 32.98 9.71 1.08
CA THR A 846 33.49 9.41 2.44
C THR A 846 32.47 8.65 3.30
N LEU A 847 31.21 8.66 2.87
CA LEU A 847 30.09 8.07 3.59
C LEU A 847 29.64 6.71 3.02
N ARG A 848 30.14 6.32 1.87
CA ARG A 848 29.79 5.08 1.18
C ARG A 848 30.41 3.86 1.88
N LEU A 849 29.72 2.69 1.76
CA LEU A 849 30.39 1.43 2.03
C LEU A 849 31.46 1.14 0.97
N ALA A 850 32.54 0.48 1.39
CA ALA A 850 33.63 0.10 0.49
C ALA A 850 33.14 -0.86 -0.60
N GLN A 851 32.25 -1.79 -0.26
CA GLN A 851 31.67 -2.79 -1.16
C GLN A 851 30.23 -2.41 -1.52
N PRO A 852 29.92 -2.06 -2.76
CA PRO A 852 28.55 -1.68 -3.17
C PRO A 852 27.51 -2.78 -2.95
N ASP A 853 27.89 -4.05 -3.14
CA ASP A 853 27.00 -5.21 -2.90
C ASP A 853 26.48 -5.27 -1.46
N ALA A 854 27.25 -4.80 -0.49
CA ALA A 854 26.86 -4.78 0.91
C ALA A 854 25.76 -3.74 1.22
N GLU A 855 25.48 -2.82 0.31
CA GLU A 855 24.40 -1.85 0.40
C GLU A 855 23.03 -2.43 -0.03
N ARG A 856 23.02 -3.59 -0.67
CA ARG A 856 21.81 -4.19 -1.22
C ARG A 856 20.91 -4.74 -0.11
N ILE A 857 19.59 -4.45 -0.22
CA ILE A 857 18.58 -4.87 0.77
C ILE A 857 18.03 -6.24 0.40
N ASN A 858 17.57 -6.43 -0.84
CA ASN A 858 16.98 -7.66 -1.34
C ASN A 858 17.61 -8.11 -2.66
N ILE A 859 17.53 -9.42 -2.92
CA ILE A 859 17.86 -10.07 -4.20
C ILE A 859 16.65 -10.94 -4.56
N PRO A 860 15.67 -10.46 -5.34
CA PRO A 860 14.42 -11.17 -5.62
C PRO A 860 14.61 -12.54 -6.28
N ALA A 861 15.67 -12.71 -7.06
CA ALA A 861 16.03 -14.00 -7.68
C ALA A 861 16.48 -15.07 -6.65
N ASN A 862 16.82 -14.66 -5.42
CA ASN A 862 17.20 -15.57 -4.35
C ASN A 862 16.04 -15.77 -3.36
N PRO A 863 15.27 -16.88 -3.44
CA PRO A 863 14.11 -17.11 -2.57
C PRO A 863 14.48 -17.33 -1.10
N LYS A 864 15.76 -17.54 -0.81
CA LYS A 864 16.31 -17.71 0.54
C LYS A 864 17.23 -16.55 0.93
N HIS A 865 16.92 -15.32 0.45
CA HIS A 865 17.69 -14.13 0.80
C HIS A 865 17.57 -13.84 2.30
N TYR A 866 18.71 -13.51 2.94
CA TYR A 866 18.75 -13.05 4.32
C TYR A 866 18.68 -11.52 4.37
N TRP A 867 17.60 -10.94 4.87
CA TRP A 867 17.33 -9.52 4.97
C TRP A 867 18.08 -8.89 6.13
N ARG A 868 19.40 -8.80 6.03
CA ARG A 868 20.28 -8.40 7.14
C ARG A 868 21.06 -7.11 6.90
N TYR A 869 20.72 -6.36 5.84
CA TYR A 869 21.36 -5.07 5.60
C TYR A 869 21.19 -4.15 6.81
N ARG A 870 22.26 -3.51 7.24
CA ARG A 870 22.28 -2.57 8.34
C ARG A 870 23.13 -1.37 8.00
N MET A 871 22.68 -0.17 8.38
CA MET A 871 23.47 1.06 8.28
C MET A 871 24.83 0.87 8.94
N HIS A 872 25.90 1.28 8.27
CA HIS A 872 27.26 1.25 8.83
C HIS A 872 27.57 2.49 9.65
N VAL A 873 26.80 3.57 9.48
CA VAL A 873 26.89 4.82 10.22
C VAL A 873 25.76 4.90 11.22
N SER A 874 26.03 5.38 12.44
CA SER A 874 24.95 5.62 13.41
C SER A 874 24.12 6.84 13.01
N LEU A 875 22.87 6.88 13.46
CA LEU A 875 22.01 8.07 13.23
C LEU A 875 22.59 9.31 13.89
N GLU A 876 23.23 9.18 15.04
CA GLU A 876 23.94 10.27 15.73
C GLU A 876 25.11 10.81 14.90
N ASP A 877 25.87 9.94 14.23
CA ASP A 877 26.97 10.38 13.36
C ASP A 877 26.44 10.96 12.04
N LEU A 878 25.37 10.38 11.48
CA LEU A 878 24.71 10.91 10.30
C LEU A 878 24.18 12.33 10.52
N MET A 879 23.62 12.61 11.70
CA MET A 879 23.16 13.94 12.11
C MET A 879 24.30 14.97 12.17
N LYS A 880 25.53 14.53 12.45
CA LYS A 880 26.72 15.39 12.56
C LYS A 880 27.42 15.64 11.21
N ARG A 881 27.04 14.96 10.13
CA ARG A 881 27.63 15.12 8.79
C ARG A 881 27.13 16.40 8.12
N ASN A 882 27.56 17.55 8.61
CA ASN A 882 27.05 18.86 8.20
C ASN A 882 27.15 19.11 6.70
N ASP A 883 28.26 18.77 6.04
CA ASP A 883 28.44 18.99 4.60
C ASP A 883 27.45 18.12 3.78
N PHE A 884 27.34 16.85 4.12
CA PHE A 884 26.38 15.93 3.49
C PHE A 884 24.93 16.38 3.70
N ASN A 885 24.57 16.74 4.93
CA ASN A 885 23.21 17.19 5.27
C ASN A 885 22.88 18.52 4.57
N TYR A 886 23.85 19.41 4.42
CA TYR A 886 23.72 20.65 3.67
C TYR A 886 23.52 20.38 2.17
N ASP A 887 24.30 19.47 1.57
CA ASP A 887 24.15 19.09 0.17
C ASP A 887 22.75 18.56 -0.16
N ILE A 888 22.19 17.71 0.70
CA ILE A 888 20.80 17.22 0.56
C ILE A 888 19.82 18.40 0.63
N THR A 889 19.96 19.26 1.62
CA THR A 889 19.09 20.43 1.81
C THR A 889 19.13 21.36 0.60
N ASP A 890 20.32 21.60 0.06
CA ASP A 890 20.53 22.43 -1.13
C ASP A 890 19.88 21.81 -2.37
N LEU A 891 20.07 20.52 -2.62
CA LEU A 891 19.46 19.80 -3.73
C LEU A 891 17.92 19.85 -3.68
N ILE A 892 17.34 19.69 -2.51
CA ILE A 892 15.88 19.77 -2.31
C ILE A 892 15.40 21.21 -2.59
N ALA A 893 16.08 22.22 -2.05
CA ALA A 893 15.73 23.62 -2.26
C ALA A 893 15.81 24.01 -3.74
N GLN A 894 16.86 23.60 -4.45
CA GLN A 894 17.05 23.86 -5.89
C GLN A 894 15.97 23.20 -6.74
N SER A 895 15.44 22.05 -6.31
CA SER A 895 14.35 21.33 -7.02
C SER A 895 12.96 21.93 -6.79
N GLY A 896 12.81 22.85 -5.82
CA GLY A 896 11.51 23.42 -5.42
C GLY A 896 10.59 22.47 -4.68
N ARG A 897 11.16 21.47 -3.95
CA ARG A 897 10.42 20.49 -3.13
C ARG A 897 10.35 20.88 -1.66
#